data_5ad5dced4a08920eba870e9040cf7b86
#
_entry.id   5ad5dced4a08920eba870e9040cf7b86
#
_cell.length_a   1.000
_cell.length_b   1.000
_cell.length_c   1.000
_cell.angle_alpha   90.00
_cell.angle_beta   90.00
_cell.angle_gamma   90.00
#
_symmetry.space_group_name_H-M   'P 1'
#
loop_
_entity.id
_entity.type
_entity.pdbx_description
1 polymer ?
#
loop_
_entity_poly.entity_id
_entity_poly.type
_entity_poly.pdbx_seq_one_letter_code
_entity_poly.pdbx_strand_id
1 'polypeptide(L)'
;MNKGQRLYKFILGLLMSFLFLACSSKERIKIDGGTFNVDGKDVQLICGEMHYARIPHEYWRDRLKRARAMGLNTISVYVFWNFHERQPGEFDFSGQADVAEFVRLAQEEGLYVILRPGPYACAEWDFGGYPSWLLKKKDMVYRSKDPRFLEYCERYIKALGKQLASLTVNNGGNILMVQVENEYGSYAADKEYLAALRDMIKDAGFNVPLFTCDGGGQVEAGHIDGALPTLNGVFSEDIFKIIDKYHPGGPYFVAEFYPAWFDVWGQRHSTVDYKRPAEQLDWMLGQGVSVSMYMFHGGTNFWYMNGANTAGGYRPQPTSYDYDAPLGEWGNCYPKYYAFREVIQKHLPHGTVLPEVPADNPTTTFATIELKESAPLQAAFHQTTESENVLSMEDLGVDFGYIHYQTTINKAGKQKLIIQDLRDYAVILVDGKQVASLDRRYNQNNVMLDIQKAPATLEILVENTGRVNYGPDILFNRKGITNQVLCGDEKLTGWSITPLPLYKEKVSEMNFGESIQGKPAFHKGIFTVRQKGDCFVDMSRWGKGAVWVNGKSLGRFWNIGPQQTLYLPAPWLKEGENEIVVFEMEDTGNRVLQGLDRPILDSLGVDKNYQKGQLRVVTGTPTLDEGDIILKATLKEMNEWQQFDFPVAATFRHFCIETLSSYTDDNQACISEVELLDDKGQVIDKTKWKVVYVDSELADQNLGVGENLYDGDVSSFWHTDPTAKASHPHQIIIDMQEIYKVTAFRVKVREGSFLSGKVKEFQLYTRPQFFLFH
;
A
#
# COMPACT_ATOMS: atom_id res chain seq x y z
N MET A 1 -5.15 -42.02 -65.12
CA MET A 1 -5.67 -40.82 -64.37
C MET A 1 -6.09 -39.79 -65.37
N ASN A 2 -7.40 -39.43 -65.39
CA ASN A 2 -8.04 -38.62 -66.40
C ASN A 2 -7.63 -37.14 -66.24
N LYS A 3 -7.42 -36.39 -67.33
CA LYS A 3 -7.03 -34.98 -67.31
C LYS A 3 -7.91 -34.07 -66.40
N GLY A 4 -9.17 -34.44 -66.20
CA GLY A 4 -10.08 -33.76 -65.27
C GLY A 4 -9.71 -33.88 -63.80
N GLN A 5 -9.15 -34.97 -63.34
CA GLN A 5 -8.72 -35.19 -61.93
C GLN A 5 -7.44 -34.42 -61.60
N ARG A 6 -6.57 -34.16 -62.60
CA ARG A 6 -5.38 -33.32 -62.39
C ARG A 6 -5.73 -31.84 -62.30
N LEU A 7 -6.72 -31.38 -63.12
CA LEU A 7 -7.21 -30.02 -63.07
C LEU A 7 -7.94 -29.71 -61.72
N TYR A 8 -8.74 -30.68 -61.23
CA TYR A 8 -9.46 -30.53 -59.98
C TYR A 8 -8.50 -30.47 -58.75
N LYS A 9 -7.42 -31.30 -58.73
CA LYS A 9 -6.41 -31.22 -57.70
C LYS A 9 -5.55 -29.96 -57.77
N PHE A 10 -5.34 -29.41 -58.99
CA PHE A 10 -4.63 -28.16 -59.17
C PHE A 10 -5.47 -26.96 -58.71
N ILE A 11 -6.77 -26.95 -59.00
CA ILE A 11 -7.70 -25.91 -58.56
C ILE A 11 -7.91 -25.99 -57.03
N LEU A 12 -8.01 -27.20 -56.46
CA LEU A 12 -8.13 -27.39 -54.99
C LEU A 12 -6.85 -26.96 -54.29
N GLY A 13 -5.68 -27.23 -54.88
CA GLY A 13 -4.38 -26.79 -54.36
C GLY A 13 -4.21 -25.26 -54.40
N LEU A 14 -4.69 -24.61 -55.48
CA LEU A 14 -4.71 -23.15 -55.60
C LEU A 14 -5.72 -22.51 -54.64
N LEU A 15 -6.90 -23.09 -54.47
CA LEU A 15 -7.88 -22.63 -53.48
C LEU A 15 -7.40 -22.80 -52.04
N MET A 16 -6.72 -23.91 -51.70
CA MET A 16 -6.06 -24.07 -50.39
C MET A 16 -4.88 -23.09 -50.22
N SER A 17 -4.08 -22.80 -51.25
CA SER A 17 -3.03 -21.81 -51.21
C SER A 17 -3.56 -20.38 -51.04
N PHE A 18 -4.72 -20.06 -51.63
CA PHE A 18 -5.39 -18.77 -51.44
C PHE A 18 -6.03 -18.64 -50.06
N LEU A 19 -6.47 -19.73 -49.42
CA LEU A 19 -6.98 -19.75 -48.06
C LEU A 19 -5.85 -19.59 -47.02
N PHE A 20 -4.62 -20.00 -47.35
CA PHE A 20 -3.45 -19.76 -46.45
C PHE A 20 -2.82 -18.39 -46.65
N LEU A 21 -3.11 -17.64 -47.72
CA LEU A 21 -2.59 -16.29 -47.95
C LEU A 21 -3.49 -15.16 -47.40
N ALA A 22 -4.64 -15.50 -46.81
CA ALA A 22 -5.61 -14.52 -46.29
C ALA A 22 -5.58 -14.37 -44.75
N CYS A 23 -4.60 -14.93 -44.06
CA CYS A 23 -4.43 -14.75 -42.65
C CYS A 23 -3.12 -14.00 -42.31
N SER A 24 -2.84 -12.89 -42.99
CA SER A 24 -2.01 -11.86 -42.39
C SER A 24 -2.89 -11.18 -41.35
N SER A 25 -2.65 -11.40 -40.07
CA SER A 25 -3.30 -10.65 -39.01
C SER A 25 -3.10 -9.15 -39.31
N LYS A 26 -4.19 -8.45 -39.65
CA LYS A 26 -4.11 -7.02 -39.91
C LYS A 26 -3.69 -6.36 -38.62
N GLU A 27 -2.56 -5.69 -38.63
CA GLU A 27 -2.10 -4.91 -37.47
C GLU A 27 -3.12 -3.83 -37.18
N ARG A 28 -3.87 -3.98 -36.09
CA ARG A 28 -4.98 -3.11 -35.71
C ARG A 28 -4.56 -1.94 -34.83
N ILE A 29 -3.41 -2.06 -34.13
CA ILE A 29 -2.81 -0.97 -33.37
C ILE A 29 -1.45 -0.59 -33.96
N LYS A 30 -1.21 0.69 -34.09
CA LYS A 30 0.06 1.28 -34.52
C LYS A 30 0.37 2.51 -33.68
N ILE A 31 1.65 2.76 -33.49
CA ILE A 31 2.19 4.02 -33.00
C ILE A 31 2.77 4.72 -34.23
N ASP A 32 2.10 5.75 -34.73
CA ASP A 32 2.47 6.46 -35.93
C ASP A 32 2.21 7.97 -35.80
N GLY A 33 3.16 8.80 -36.26
CA GLY A 33 3.02 10.25 -36.29
C GLY A 33 2.70 10.91 -34.93
N GLY A 34 3.13 10.27 -33.82
CA GLY A 34 2.91 10.82 -32.46
C GLY A 34 1.54 10.48 -31.84
N THR A 35 0.80 9.56 -32.47
CA THR A 35 -0.53 9.13 -31.95
C THR A 35 -0.61 7.61 -31.82
N PHE A 36 -1.57 7.16 -30.99
CA PHE A 36 -2.01 5.77 -30.98
C PHE A 36 -3.10 5.62 -32.05
N ASN A 37 -2.84 4.83 -33.08
CA ASN A 37 -3.81 4.56 -34.12
C ASN A 37 -4.40 3.16 -33.97
N VAL A 38 -5.70 3.08 -33.67
CA VAL A 38 -6.42 1.81 -33.48
C VAL A 38 -7.47 1.69 -34.58
N ASP A 39 -7.39 0.65 -35.39
CA ASP A 39 -8.27 0.40 -36.54
C ASP A 39 -8.33 1.58 -37.55
N GLY A 40 -7.23 2.31 -37.69
CA GLY A 40 -7.13 3.46 -38.58
C GLY A 40 -7.66 4.77 -38.01
N LYS A 41 -7.94 4.83 -36.70
CA LYS A 41 -8.38 6.04 -35.99
C LYS A 41 -7.36 6.41 -34.93
N ASP A 42 -7.05 7.69 -34.84
CA ASP A 42 -6.24 8.22 -33.77
C ASP A 42 -7.04 8.23 -32.48
N VAL A 43 -6.42 7.72 -31.40
CA VAL A 43 -7.04 7.55 -30.10
C VAL A 43 -6.13 8.16 -29.03
N GLN A 44 -6.65 9.10 -28.25
CA GLN A 44 -6.04 9.50 -27.00
C GLN A 44 -6.48 8.50 -25.92
N LEU A 45 -5.51 7.85 -25.25
CA LEU A 45 -5.81 6.88 -24.21
C LEU A 45 -6.13 7.59 -22.91
N ILE A 46 -7.33 7.37 -22.40
CA ILE A 46 -7.79 7.84 -21.08
C ILE A 46 -8.01 6.59 -20.23
N CYS A 47 -6.99 6.26 -19.45
CA CYS A 47 -6.91 4.99 -18.74
C CYS A 47 -7.16 5.16 -17.24
N GLY A 48 -7.61 4.09 -16.61
CA GLY A 48 -7.64 3.94 -15.16
C GLY A 48 -7.05 2.62 -14.73
N GLU A 49 -6.16 2.67 -13.74
CA GLU A 49 -5.59 1.46 -13.15
C GLU A 49 -6.62 0.80 -12.24
N MET A 50 -6.86 -0.50 -12.44
CA MET A 50 -7.72 -1.37 -11.64
C MET A 50 -7.05 -2.73 -11.44
N HIS A 51 -6.89 -3.13 -10.18
CA HIS A 51 -6.30 -4.41 -9.83
C HIS A 51 -7.43 -5.44 -9.57
N TYR A 52 -7.73 -6.31 -10.55
CA TYR A 52 -8.75 -7.35 -10.40
C TYR A 52 -8.58 -8.21 -9.14
N ALA A 53 -7.33 -8.42 -8.70
CA ALA A 53 -7.00 -9.14 -7.48
C ALA A 53 -7.49 -8.45 -6.20
N ARG A 54 -7.70 -7.10 -6.23
CA ARG A 54 -8.19 -6.27 -5.13
C ARG A 54 -9.69 -6.02 -5.18
N ILE A 55 -10.38 -6.53 -6.19
CA ILE A 55 -11.81 -6.33 -6.42
C ILE A 55 -12.49 -7.69 -6.32
N PRO A 56 -13.56 -7.90 -5.52
CA PRO A 56 -14.31 -9.13 -5.54
C PRO A 56 -14.74 -9.48 -6.97
N HIS A 57 -14.54 -10.73 -7.38
CA HIS A 57 -14.82 -11.20 -8.74
C HIS A 57 -16.23 -10.83 -9.21
N GLU A 58 -17.21 -10.92 -8.30
CA GLU A 58 -18.62 -10.62 -8.57
C GLU A 58 -18.86 -9.14 -8.89
N TYR A 59 -17.92 -8.25 -8.56
CA TYR A 59 -18.01 -6.81 -8.78
C TYR A 59 -17.17 -6.30 -9.96
N TRP A 60 -16.40 -7.15 -10.66
CA TRP A 60 -15.56 -6.71 -11.76
C TRP A 60 -16.33 -5.92 -12.81
N ARG A 61 -17.48 -6.46 -13.28
CA ARG A 61 -18.31 -5.79 -14.30
C ARG A 61 -18.87 -4.44 -13.82
N ASP A 62 -19.26 -4.34 -12.54
CA ASP A 62 -19.75 -3.07 -11.98
C ASP A 62 -18.66 -1.99 -12.02
N ARG A 63 -17.44 -2.34 -11.61
CA ARG A 63 -16.31 -1.40 -11.62
C ARG A 63 -15.94 -0.96 -13.06
N LEU A 64 -15.98 -1.88 -14.01
CA LEU A 64 -15.75 -1.59 -15.43
C LEU A 64 -16.83 -0.66 -16.00
N LYS A 65 -18.09 -0.85 -15.66
CA LYS A 65 -19.18 0.08 -16.05
C LYS A 65 -18.98 1.48 -15.47
N ARG A 66 -18.53 1.59 -14.21
CA ARG A 66 -18.19 2.88 -13.60
C ARG A 66 -17.01 3.54 -14.29
N ALA A 67 -16.00 2.78 -14.66
CA ALA A 67 -14.87 3.29 -15.47
C ALA A 67 -15.37 3.86 -16.82
N ARG A 68 -16.20 3.11 -17.50
CA ARG A 68 -16.82 3.57 -18.77
C ARG A 68 -17.69 4.81 -18.56
N ALA A 69 -18.47 4.86 -17.48
CA ALA A 69 -19.31 5.99 -17.15
C ALA A 69 -18.50 7.24 -16.79
N MET A 70 -17.33 7.12 -16.17
CA MET A 70 -16.44 8.27 -15.96
C MET A 70 -15.87 8.82 -17.27
N GLY A 71 -15.88 8.05 -18.35
CA GLY A 71 -15.37 8.45 -19.66
C GLY A 71 -14.04 7.79 -20.04
N LEU A 72 -13.58 6.82 -19.25
CA LEU A 72 -12.41 6.03 -19.63
C LEU A 72 -12.69 5.23 -20.91
N ASN A 73 -11.69 5.09 -21.75
CA ASN A 73 -11.71 4.21 -22.92
C ASN A 73 -10.79 2.99 -22.76
N THR A 74 -9.98 2.99 -21.71
CA THR A 74 -8.96 1.97 -21.47
C THR A 74 -8.84 1.68 -19.97
N ILE A 75 -8.56 0.43 -19.63
CA ILE A 75 -8.20 0.00 -18.27
C ILE A 75 -6.74 -0.44 -18.29
N SER A 76 -5.97 0.01 -17.31
CA SER A 76 -4.63 -0.49 -17.03
C SER A 76 -4.70 -1.58 -15.96
N VAL A 77 -4.00 -2.70 -16.18
CA VAL A 77 -4.16 -3.91 -15.36
C VAL A 77 -2.80 -4.50 -15.01
N TYR A 78 -2.42 -4.45 -13.74
CA TYR A 78 -1.31 -5.25 -13.23
C TYR A 78 -1.71 -6.71 -13.05
N VAL A 79 -0.77 -7.61 -13.37
CA VAL A 79 -0.87 -9.04 -13.07
C VAL A 79 0.21 -9.40 -12.05
N PHE A 80 -0.19 -9.79 -10.85
CA PHE A 80 0.73 -10.11 -9.77
C PHE A 80 1.16 -11.57 -9.86
N TRP A 81 2.42 -11.82 -10.06
CA TRP A 81 2.95 -13.18 -10.22
C TRP A 81 2.63 -14.07 -9.02
N ASN A 82 2.83 -13.60 -7.77
CA ASN A 82 2.53 -14.37 -6.56
C ASN A 82 1.04 -14.66 -6.36
N PHE A 83 0.16 -13.97 -7.06
CA PHE A 83 -1.27 -14.26 -7.02
C PHE A 83 -1.63 -15.48 -7.86
N HIS A 84 -0.87 -15.75 -8.90
CA HIS A 84 -1.09 -16.85 -9.83
C HIS A 84 -0.19 -18.06 -9.61
N GLU A 85 1.03 -17.90 -9.08
CA GLU A 85 2.01 -18.97 -8.85
C GLU A 85 2.49 -18.93 -7.40
N ARG A 86 1.66 -19.42 -6.47
CA ARG A 86 1.98 -19.46 -5.03
C ARG A 86 2.99 -20.56 -4.68
N GLN A 87 2.98 -21.64 -5.46
CA GLN A 87 3.99 -22.70 -5.39
C GLN A 87 4.68 -22.83 -6.76
N PRO A 88 5.96 -23.16 -6.81
CA PRO A 88 6.72 -23.22 -8.07
C PRO A 88 6.09 -24.15 -9.10
N GLY A 89 5.66 -23.61 -10.23
CA GLY A 89 5.08 -24.36 -11.34
C GLY A 89 3.56 -24.62 -11.23
N GLU A 90 2.93 -24.24 -10.12
CA GLU A 90 1.49 -24.39 -9.89
C GLU A 90 0.77 -23.06 -10.16
N PHE A 91 0.17 -22.94 -11.33
CA PHE A 91 -0.53 -21.73 -11.74
C PHE A 91 -2.03 -21.85 -11.53
N ASP A 92 -2.64 -20.81 -10.95
CA ASP A 92 -4.09 -20.64 -10.85
C ASP A 92 -4.55 -19.42 -11.68
N PHE A 93 -5.47 -19.67 -12.61
CA PHE A 93 -6.14 -18.67 -13.44
C PHE A 93 -7.66 -18.87 -13.37
N SER A 94 -8.20 -19.24 -12.21
CA SER A 94 -9.62 -19.52 -12.02
C SER A 94 -10.28 -18.61 -10.98
N GLY A 95 -11.59 -18.36 -11.11
CA GLY A 95 -12.36 -17.56 -10.17
C GLY A 95 -11.75 -16.19 -9.95
N GLN A 96 -11.37 -15.83 -8.71
CA GLN A 96 -10.73 -14.54 -8.40
C GLN A 96 -9.41 -14.31 -9.14
N ALA A 97 -8.76 -15.37 -9.64
CA ALA A 97 -7.53 -15.29 -10.40
C ALA A 97 -7.73 -15.35 -11.94
N ASP A 98 -8.96 -15.36 -12.45
CA ASP A 98 -9.22 -15.39 -13.90
C ASP A 98 -9.06 -14.01 -14.55
N VAL A 99 -7.80 -13.63 -14.75
CA VAL A 99 -7.45 -12.36 -15.41
C VAL A 99 -7.98 -12.30 -16.86
N ALA A 100 -8.11 -13.45 -17.53
CA ALA A 100 -8.63 -13.48 -18.89
C ALA A 100 -10.13 -13.16 -18.93
N GLU A 101 -10.90 -13.59 -17.93
CA GLU A 101 -12.29 -13.17 -17.78
C GLU A 101 -12.39 -11.67 -17.53
N PHE A 102 -11.57 -11.11 -16.62
CA PHE A 102 -11.55 -9.67 -16.37
C PHE A 102 -11.29 -8.87 -17.66
N VAL A 103 -10.33 -9.29 -18.48
CA VAL A 103 -10.02 -8.66 -19.78
C VAL A 103 -11.20 -8.78 -20.76
N ARG A 104 -11.88 -9.93 -20.84
CA ARG A 104 -13.09 -10.09 -21.68
C ARG A 104 -14.25 -9.21 -21.20
N LEU A 105 -14.46 -9.12 -19.88
CA LEU A 105 -15.47 -8.22 -19.30
C LEU A 105 -15.20 -6.76 -19.68
N ALA A 106 -13.93 -6.33 -19.67
CA ALA A 106 -13.55 -4.99 -20.14
C ALA A 106 -13.91 -4.80 -21.64
N GLN A 107 -13.67 -5.82 -22.48
CA GLN A 107 -14.04 -5.77 -23.88
C GLN A 107 -15.57 -5.65 -24.08
N GLU A 108 -16.35 -6.40 -23.32
CA GLU A 108 -17.80 -6.35 -23.36
C GLU A 108 -18.37 -4.99 -22.95
N GLU A 109 -17.72 -4.30 -22.01
CA GLU A 109 -18.07 -2.94 -21.58
C GLU A 109 -17.48 -1.86 -22.54
N GLY A 110 -16.83 -2.26 -23.64
CA GLY A 110 -16.28 -1.35 -24.66
C GLY A 110 -14.99 -0.65 -24.22
N LEU A 111 -14.19 -1.28 -23.36
CA LEU A 111 -12.92 -0.78 -22.86
C LEU A 111 -11.75 -1.54 -23.49
N TYR A 112 -10.73 -0.83 -23.88
CA TYR A 112 -9.43 -1.41 -24.15
C TYR A 112 -8.68 -1.74 -22.84
N VAL A 113 -7.61 -2.51 -22.97
CA VAL A 113 -6.74 -2.91 -21.86
C VAL A 113 -5.28 -2.61 -22.18
N ILE A 114 -4.57 -2.02 -21.23
CA ILE A 114 -3.11 -2.01 -21.18
C ILE A 114 -2.71 -3.04 -20.13
N LEU A 115 -1.92 -4.03 -20.54
CA LEU A 115 -1.49 -5.12 -19.67
C LEU A 115 -0.13 -4.80 -19.06
N ARG A 116 -0.02 -4.94 -17.76
CA ARG A 116 1.23 -4.74 -16.98
C ARG A 116 1.60 -6.03 -16.27
N PRO A 117 2.24 -6.99 -17.00
CA PRO A 117 2.45 -8.35 -16.47
C PRO A 117 3.61 -8.46 -15.48
N GLY A 118 4.41 -7.43 -15.33
CA GLY A 118 5.62 -7.48 -14.54
C GLY A 118 6.81 -8.09 -15.29
N PRO A 119 7.59 -8.99 -14.68
CA PRO A 119 7.35 -9.83 -13.48
C PRO A 119 7.36 -9.10 -12.13
N TYR A 120 7.89 -7.89 -12.07
CA TYR A 120 7.79 -6.99 -10.93
C TYR A 120 6.71 -5.95 -11.18
N ALA A 121 5.82 -5.73 -10.22
CA ALA A 121 4.69 -4.80 -10.34
C ALA A 121 4.75 -3.63 -9.35
N CYS A 122 5.47 -3.70 -8.25
CA CYS A 122 5.42 -2.75 -7.13
C CYS A 122 4.05 -2.71 -6.44
N ALA A 123 3.22 -1.73 -6.73
CA ALA A 123 1.78 -1.63 -6.47
C ALA A 123 1.36 -1.78 -5.01
N GLU A 124 2.23 -1.49 -4.03
CA GLU A 124 1.99 -1.73 -2.58
C GLU A 124 1.43 -3.14 -2.31
N TRP A 125 1.85 -4.08 -3.16
CA TRP A 125 1.52 -5.50 -3.11
C TRP A 125 2.68 -6.30 -2.53
N ASP A 126 2.39 -7.38 -1.80
CA ASP A 126 3.42 -8.21 -1.15
C ASP A 126 4.54 -8.58 -2.12
N PHE A 127 5.78 -8.24 -1.76
CA PHE A 127 7.00 -8.47 -2.52
C PHE A 127 6.99 -7.85 -3.94
N GLY A 128 6.19 -6.78 -4.16
CA GLY A 128 6.02 -6.18 -5.49
C GLY A 128 5.46 -7.15 -6.54
N GLY A 129 4.73 -8.17 -6.12
CA GLY A 129 4.16 -9.20 -6.96
C GLY A 129 5.01 -10.46 -7.13
N TYR A 130 6.25 -10.48 -6.68
CA TYR A 130 7.09 -11.67 -6.75
C TYR A 130 6.61 -12.78 -5.80
N PRO A 131 6.68 -14.06 -6.20
CA PRO A 131 6.43 -15.18 -5.31
C PRO A 131 7.49 -15.31 -4.21
N SER A 132 7.05 -15.51 -2.98
CA SER A 132 7.95 -15.62 -1.81
C SER A 132 8.92 -16.80 -1.89
N TRP A 133 8.57 -17.88 -2.62
CA TRP A 133 9.44 -19.02 -2.80
C TRP A 133 10.75 -18.71 -3.56
N LEU A 134 10.81 -17.59 -4.29
CA LEU A 134 12.06 -17.09 -4.87
C LEU A 134 13.10 -16.81 -3.77
N LEU A 135 12.67 -16.28 -2.61
CA LEU A 135 13.54 -15.95 -1.47
C LEU A 135 14.19 -17.19 -0.80
N LYS A 136 13.72 -18.39 -1.12
CA LYS A 136 14.36 -19.63 -0.68
C LYS A 136 15.75 -19.80 -1.30
N LYS A 137 15.97 -19.20 -2.48
CA LYS A 137 17.26 -19.20 -3.18
C LYS A 137 18.09 -17.99 -2.71
N LYS A 138 18.78 -18.14 -1.57
CA LYS A 138 19.48 -17.03 -0.86
C LYS A 138 20.57 -16.33 -1.69
N ASP A 139 21.12 -16.99 -2.70
CA ASP A 139 22.20 -16.53 -3.58
C ASP A 139 21.71 -16.07 -4.97
N MET A 140 20.40 -16.10 -5.23
CA MET A 140 19.83 -15.64 -6.49
C MET A 140 19.57 -14.13 -6.43
N VAL A 141 19.95 -13.44 -7.50
CA VAL A 141 19.73 -11.99 -7.62
C VAL A 141 18.48 -11.73 -8.46
N TYR A 142 17.47 -11.15 -7.82
CA TYR A 142 16.22 -10.76 -8.49
C TYR A 142 16.43 -9.50 -9.33
N ARG A 143 15.51 -9.23 -10.28
CA ARG A 143 15.55 -8.08 -11.18
C ARG A 143 16.92 -7.94 -11.88
N SER A 144 17.49 -9.07 -12.32
CA SER A 144 18.82 -9.13 -12.94
C SER A 144 18.89 -10.25 -13.97
N LYS A 145 20.04 -10.35 -14.60
CA LYS A 145 20.37 -11.44 -15.55
C LYS A 145 20.76 -12.76 -14.88
N ASP A 146 20.51 -12.97 -13.60
CA ASP A 146 20.71 -14.30 -13.00
C ASP A 146 19.90 -15.32 -13.82
N PRO A 147 20.56 -16.32 -14.43
CA PRO A 147 19.89 -17.23 -15.36
C PRO A 147 18.76 -18.03 -14.71
N ARG A 148 18.85 -18.30 -13.41
CA ARG A 148 17.79 -18.96 -12.64
C ARG A 148 16.56 -18.05 -12.50
N PHE A 149 16.78 -16.77 -12.27
CA PHE A 149 15.71 -15.78 -12.18
C PHE A 149 15.02 -15.58 -13.54
N LEU A 150 15.80 -15.47 -14.63
CA LEU A 150 15.25 -15.36 -15.99
C LEU A 150 14.46 -16.61 -16.40
N GLU A 151 14.89 -17.82 -16.02
CA GLU A 151 14.14 -19.07 -16.26
C GLU A 151 12.75 -19.02 -15.60
N TYR A 152 12.67 -18.53 -14.36
CA TYR A 152 11.39 -18.40 -13.67
C TYR A 152 10.51 -17.31 -14.31
N CYS A 153 11.09 -16.18 -14.71
CA CYS A 153 10.38 -15.12 -15.44
C CYS A 153 9.79 -15.64 -16.76
N GLU A 154 10.59 -16.39 -17.54
CA GLU A 154 10.14 -16.97 -18.80
C GLU A 154 8.98 -17.95 -18.61
N ARG A 155 9.04 -18.81 -17.60
CA ARG A 155 7.95 -19.72 -17.24
C ARG A 155 6.67 -18.97 -16.92
N TYR A 156 6.74 -17.92 -16.10
CA TYR A 156 5.62 -17.10 -15.73
C TYR A 156 5.01 -16.35 -16.94
N ILE A 157 5.86 -15.68 -17.73
CA ILE A 157 5.40 -14.92 -18.91
C ILE A 157 4.77 -15.87 -19.95
N LYS A 158 5.32 -17.07 -20.16
CA LYS A 158 4.72 -18.09 -21.02
C LYS A 158 3.36 -18.58 -20.49
N ALA A 159 3.20 -18.72 -19.18
CA ALA A 159 1.91 -19.07 -18.58
C ALA A 159 0.87 -17.98 -18.83
N LEU A 160 1.23 -16.71 -18.67
CA LEU A 160 0.36 -15.57 -19.01
C LEU A 160 0.02 -15.50 -20.50
N GLY A 161 1.01 -15.74 -21.38
CA GLY A 161 0.78 -15.75 -22.84
C GLY A 161 -0.29 -16.76 -23.25
N LYS A 162 -0.31 -17.95 -22.63
CA LYS A 162 -1.35 -18.96 -22.87
C LYS A 162 -2.76 -18.46 -22.50
N GLN A 163 -2.89 -17.58 -21.53
CA GLN A 163 -4.18 -17.03 -21.11
C GLN A 163 -4.59 -15.79 -21.91
N LEU A 164 -3.65 -14.92 -22.23
CA LEU A 164 -3.93 -13.54 -22.62
C LEU A 164 -3.50 -13.17 -24.06
N ALA A 165 -2.55 -13.88 -24.69
CA ALA A 165 -2.05 -13.49 -26.00
C ALA A 165 -3.14 -13.51 -27.09
N SER A 166 -4.12 -14.40 -27.00
CA SER A 166 -5.27 -14.42 -27.91
C SER A 166 -6.23 -13.24 -27.72
N LEU A 167 -6.13 -12.51 -26.60
CA LEU A 167 -6.95 -11.36 -26.27
C LEU A 167 -6.31 -10.02 -26.68
N THR A 168 -5.17 -10.05 -27.38
CA THR A 168 -4.58 -8.84 -27.99
C THR A 168 -5.49 -8.30 -29.11
N VAL A 169 -5.47 -7.00 -29.33
CA VAL A 169 -6.31 -6.36 -30.35
C VAL A 169 -6.02 -6.92 -31.74
N ASN A 170 -4.76 -7.25 -32.04
CA ASN A 170 -4.36 -7.85 -33.32
C ASN A 170 -4.93 -9.28 -33.52
N ASN A 171 -5.34 -9.94 -32.45
CA ASN A 171 -6.00 -11.25 -32.46
C ASN A 171 -7.54 -11.14 -32.27
N GLY A 172 -8.10 -9.92 -32.28
CA GLY A 172 -9.55 -9.69 -32.15
C GLY A 172 -10.03 -9.39 -30.72
N GLY A 173 -9.13 -9.37 -29.74
CA GLY A 173 -9.42 -8.94 -28.37
C GLY A 173 -9.30 -7.42 -28.20
N ASN A 174 -8.97 -7.00 -26.98
CA ASN A 174 -8.93 -5.60 -26.56
C ASN A 174 -7.63 -5.17 -25.85
N ILE A 175 -6.62 -6.06 -25.71
CA ILE A 175 -5.31 -5.67 -25.16
C ILE A 175 -4.56 -4.86 -26.24
N LEU A 176 -4.29 -3.57 -25.96
CA LEU A 176 -3.62 -2.65 -26.87
C LEU A 176 -2.10 -2.71 -26.74
N MET A 177 -1.58 -2.76 -25.52
CA MET A 177 -0.15 -2.67 -25.25
C MET A 177 0.21 -3.54 -24.05
N VAL A 178 1.51 -3.91 -23.96
CA VAL A 178 2.05 -4.68 -22.84
C VAL A 178 3.29 -3.99 -22.29
N GLN A 179 3.35 -3.81 -20.97
CA GLN A 179 4.51 -3.23 -20.29
C GLN A 179 5.64 -4.24 -20.14
N VAL A 180 6.86 -3.74 -20.24
CA VAL A 180 8.09 -4.48 -19.91
C VAL A 180 8.59 -4.04 -18.55
N GLU A 181 8.58 -4.93 -17.56
CA GLU A 181 8.99 -4.66 -16.19
C GLU A 181 8.13 -3.55 -15.53
N ASN A 182 8.60 -2.88 -14.48
CA ASN A 182 7.99 -1.70 -13.89
C ASN A 182 9.02 -0.84 -13.17
N GLU A 183 9.11 0.44 -13.51
CA GLU A 183 9.98 1.42 -12.87
C GLU A 183 11.43 0.93 -12.69
N TYR A 184 11.92 0.18 -13.66
CA TYR A 184 13.26 -0.42 -13.55
C TYR A 184 14.37 0.62 -13.41
N GLY A 185 14.17 1.79 -14.02
CA GLY A 185 15.11 2.90 -13.93
C GLY A 185 15.31 3.46 -12.51
N SER A 186 14.37 3.20 -11.60
CA SER A 186 14.52 3.53 -10.17
C SER A 186 15.39 2.51 -9.41
N TYR A 187 15.58 1.32 -9.97
CA TYR A 187 16.26 0.20 -9.33
C TYR A 187 17.66 -0.04 -9.91
N ALA A 188 17.77 -0.08 -11.26
CA ALA A 188 19.02 -0.37 -11.97
C ALA A 188 18.98 0.14 -13.42
N ALA A 189 20.05 -0.16 -14.20
CA ALA A 189 20.18 0.24 -15.61
C ALA A 189 20.62 -0.92 -16.52
N ASP A 190 20.27 -2.18 -16.18
CA ASP A 190 20.67 -3.34 -16.96
C ASP A 190 19.76 -3.53 -18.20
N LYS A 191 20.19 -2.97 -19.33
CA LYS A 191 19.47 -3.05 -20.61
C LYS A 191 19.33 -4.47 -21.15
N GLU A 192 20.27 -5.38 -20.86
CA GLU A 192 20.21 -6.77 -21.30
C GLU A 192 19.13 -7.54 -20.55
N TYR A 193 18.95 -7.26 -19.25
CA TYR A 193 17.84 -7.79 -18.46
C TYR A 193 16.49 -7.36 -19.04
N LEU A 194 16.30 -6.06 -19.26
CA LEU A 194 15.06 -5.52 -19.85
C LEU A 194 14.81 -6.09 -21.26
N ALA A 195 15.84 -6.20 -22.08
CA ALA A 195 15.73 -6.79 -23.42
C ALA A 195 15.31 -8.27 -23.36
N ALA A 196 15.84 -9.04 -22.40
CA ALA A 196 15.42 -10.42 -22.20
C ALA A 196 13.92 -10.51 -21.85
N LEU A 197 13.41 -9.66 -20.98
CA LEU A 197 11.99 -9.62 -20.65
C LEU A 197 11.13 -9.20 -21.85
N ARG A 198 11.54 -8.15 -22.59
CA ARG A 198 10.88 -7.74 -23.84
C ARG A 198 10.73 -8.92 -24.81
N ASP A 199 11.79 -9.68 -25.01
CA ASP A 199 11.82 -10.79 -25.95
C ASP A 199 10.96 -11.95 -25.46
N MET A 200 10.98 -12.27 -24.16
CA MET A 200 10.08 -13.24 -23.53
C MET A 200 8.60 -12.89 -23.72
N ILE A 201 8.23 -11.63 -23.61
CA ILE A 201 6.85 -11.15 -23.81
C ILE A 201 6.43 -11.39 -25.27
N LYS A 202 7.30 -11.06 -26.24
CA LYS A 202 7.06 -11.32 -27.66
C LYS A 202 6.92 -12.81 -27.96
N ASP A 203 7.83 -13.63 -27.41
CA ASP A 203 7.86 -15.08 -27.60
C ASP A 203 6.65 -15.77 -26.95
N ALA A 204 6.05 -15.17 -25.92
CA ALA A 204 4.80 -15.63 -25.33
C ALA A 204 3.56 -15.33 -26.18
N GLY A 205 3.71 -14.64 -27.32
CA GLY A 205 2.66 -14.40 -28.30
C GLY A 205 1.98 -13.05 -28.22
N PHE A 206 2.47 -12.11 -27.42
CA PHE A 206 1.94 -10.74 -27.37
C PHE A 206 2.44 -9.94 -28.56
N ASN A 207 1.57 -9.81 -29.57
CA ASN A 207 1.85 -9.19 -30.87
C ASN A 207 1.35 -7.74 -30.97
N VAL A 208 1.49 -6.97 -29.90
CA VAL A 208 1.09 -5.55 -29.79
C VAL A 208 2.28 -4.71 -29.34
N PRO A 209 2.23 -3.36 -29.47
CA PRO A 209 3.29 -2.49 -28.99
C PRO A 209 3.63 -2.73 -27.52
N LEU A 210 4.93 -2.62 -27.20
CA LEU A 210 5.44 -2.69 -25.84
C LEU A 210 5.78 -1.29 -25.33
N PHE A 211 5.78 -1.11 -24.02
CA PHE A 211 6.19 0.15 -23.39
C PHE A 211 6.96 -0.10 -22.08
N THR A 212 7.75 0.88 -21.67
CA THR A 212 8.37 1.00 -20.34
C THR A 212 7.74 2.16 -19.58
N CYS A 213 7.79 2.15 -18.25
CA CYS A 213 7.15 3.14 -17.41
C CYS A 213 8.12 3.52 -16.28
N ASP A 214 8.61 4.76 -16.29
CA ASP A 214 9.65 5.23 -15.37
C ASP A 214 9.39 6.67 -14.94
N GLY A 215 9.90 7.07 -13.77
CA GLY A 215 9.95 8.47 -13.36
C GLY A 215 10.80 9.31 -14.30
N GLY A 216 10.50 10.60 -14.44
CA GLY A 216 11.10 11.48 -15.45
C GLY A 216 12.64 11.50 -15.49
N GLY A 217 13.31 11.43 -14.33
CA GLY A 217 14.77 11.33 -14.22
C GLY A 217 15.33 9.91 -14.41
N GLN A 218 14.49 8.90 -14.57
CA GLN A 218 14.85 7.48 -14.57
C GLN A 218 14.72 6.82 -15.95
N VAL A 219 14.11 7.51 -16.91
CA VAL A 219 13.86 6.99 -18.27
C VAL A 219 15.13 6.51 -18.96
N GLU A 220 16.25 7.21 -18.77
CA GLU A 220 17.54 6.79 -19.34
C GLU A 220 17.95 5.38 -18.89
N ALA A 221 17.72 5.07 -17.62
CA ALA A 221 18.01 3.77 -17.05
C ALA A 221 16.94 2.71 -17.36
N GLY A 222 15.65 3.07 -17.39
CA GLY A 222 14.53 2.14 -17.55
C GLY A 222 14.10 1.87 -18.99
N HIS A 223 14.31 2.79 -19.93
CA HIS A 223 13.88 2.63 -21.32
C HIS A 223 14.76 1.65 -22.11
N ILE A 224 14.16 0.95 -23.10
CA ILE A 224 14.85 0.07 -24.06
C ILE A 224 14.29 0.23 -25.47
N ASP A 225 15.11 -0.09 -26.47
CA ASP A 225 14.71 -0.11 -27.87
C ASP A 225 13.55 -1.12 -28.12
N GLY A 226 12.59 -0.69 -28.91
CA GLY A 226 11.40 -1.48 -29.26
C GLY A 226 10.30 -1.47 -28.21
N ALA A 227 10.39 -0.58 -27.22
CA ALA A 227 9.33 -0.24 -26.29
C ALA A 227 9.11 1.28 -26.28
N LEU A 228 7.85 1.74 -26.19
CA LEU A 228 7.52 3.15 -26.04
C LEU A 228 7.91 3.61 -24.62
N PRO A 229 8.69 4.69 -24.44
CA PRO A 229 8.88 5.28 -23.12
C PRO A 229 7.60 5.95 -22.65
N THR A 230 7.20 5.68 -21.41
CA THR A 230 6.10 6.39 -20.74
C THR A 230 6.55 6.88 -19.37
N LEU A 231 5.82 7.83 -18.78
CA LEU A 231 6.26 8.54 -17.58
C LEU A 231 5.35 8.26 -16.38
N ASN A 232 5.98 8.26 -15.19
CA ASN A 232 5.32 8.28 -13.89
C ASN A 232 5.53 9.63 -13.23
N GLY A 233 4.50 10.20 -12.62
CA GLY A 233 4.61 11.35 -11.74
C GLY A 233 5.04 12.67 -12.42
N VAL A 234 5.02 12.76 -13.74
CA VAL A 234 5.37 13.98 -14.49
C VAL A 234 4.10 14.57 -15.10
N PHE A 235 3.66 15.75 -14.66
CA PHE A 235 2.37 16.38 -15.00
C PHE A 235 2.55 17.81 -15.52
N SER A 236 3.63 18.08 -16.27
CA SER A 236 4.01 19.40 -16.77
C SER A 236 4.57 19.31 -18.20
N GLU A 237 4.93 20.46 -18.79
CA GLU A 237 5.57 20.53 -20.11
C GLU A 237 6.88 19.71 -20.23
N ASP A 238 7.47 19.29 -19.14
CA ASP A 238 8.67 18.44 -19.16
C ASP A 238 8.40 17.06 -19.77
N ILE A 239 7.13 16.61 -19.82
CA ILE A 239 6.69 15.40 -20.55
C ILE A 239 7.24 15.38 -21.97
N PHE A 240 7.08 16.49 -22.70
CA PHE A 240 7.52 16.59 -24.09
C PHE A 240 9.04 16.47 -24.21
N LYS A 241 9.77 17.23 -23.41
CA LYS A 241 11.23 17.24 -23.41
C LYS A 241 11.84 15.87 -23.07
N ILE A 242 11.23 15.17 -22.13
CA ILE A 242 11.74 13.86 -21.68
C ILE A 242 11.47 12.81 -22.74
N ILE A 243 10.22 12.71 -23.23
CA ILE A 243 9.85 11.70 -24.22
C ILE A 243 10.55 11.94 -25.56
N ASP A 244 10.62 13.17 -26.05
CA ASP A 244 11.26 13.50 -27.34
C ASP A 244 12.74 13.10 -27.42
N LYS A 245 13.42 12.96 -26.28
CA LYS A 245 14.80 12.46 -26.23
C LYS A 245 14.91 11.00 -26.70
N TYR A 246 13.87 10.19 -26.50
CA TYR A 246 13.86 8.75 -26.80
C TYR A 246 12.88 8.37 -27.90
N HIS A 247 11.80 9.12 -28.05
CA HIS A 247 10.76 8.92 -29.05
C HIS A 247 10.23 10.27 -29.57
N PRO A 248 10.94 10.93 -30.48
CA PRO A 248 10.59 12.27 -30.97
C PRO A 248 9.18 12.36 -31.56
N GLY A 249 8.39 13.33 -31.08
CA GLY A 249 7.03 13.59 -31.53
C GLY A 249 5.95 12.73 -30.85
N GLY A 250 6.30 11.98 -29.81
CA GLY A 250 5.32 11.18 -29.04
C GLY A 250 4.95 9.85 -29.69
N PRO A 251 3.86 9.17 -29.30
CA PRO A 251 2.79 9.69 -28.43
C PRO A 251 3.26 9.92 -26.99
N TYR A 252 2.74 10.99 -26.40
CA TYR A 252 3.04 11.33 -25.02
C TYR A 252 2.05 10.61 -24.10
N PHE A 253 2.59 9.84 -23.14
CA PHE A 253 1.78 9.05 -22.25
C PHE A 253 2.32 9.09 -20.82
N VAL A 254 1.49 9.56 -19.88
CA VAL A 254 1.70 9.44 -18.45
C VAL A 254 1.01 8.16 -17.98
N ALA A 255 1.78 7.09 -17.85
CA ALA A 255 1.25 5.77 -17.50
C ALA A 255 0.91 5.63 -16.01
N GLU A 256 1.42 6.53 -15.16
CA GLU A 256 0.95 6.67 -13.77
C GLU A 256 0.79 8.15 -13.42
N PHE A 257 -0.44 8.61 -13.45
CA PHE A 257 -0.90 9.87 -12.92
C PHE A 257 -1.47 9.63 -11.52
N TYR A 258 -0.91 10.29 -10.51
CA TYR A 258 -1.26 10.08 -9.10
C TYR A 258 -2.30 11.10 -8.61
N PRO A 259 -3.62 10.79 -8.63
CA PRO A 259 -4.65 11.67 -8.11
C PRO A 259 -4.74 11.67 -6.58
N ALA A 260 -4.06 10.71 -5.92
CA ALA A 260 -3.99 10.54 -4.47
C ALA A 260 -2.80 9.63 -4.08
N TRP A 261 -2.83 8.99 -2.90
CA TRP A 261 -1.75 8.16 -2.39
C TRP A 261 -2.26 7.04 -1.47
N PHE A 262 -1.42 6.03 -1.22
CA PHE A 262 -1.72 4.88 -0.35
C PHE A 262 -1.52 5.20 1.13
N ASP A 263 -2.16 4.39 1.98
CA ASP A 263 -2.05 4.46 3.42
C ASP A 263 -0.93 3.60 3.99
N VAL A 264 -0.54 3.91 5.23
CA VAL A 264 0.40 3.15 6.03
C VAL A 264 -0.16 2.96 7.44
N TRP A 265 -0.01 1.77 8.02
CA TRP A 265 -0.42 1.52 9.40
C TRP A 265 0.22 2.50 10.39
N GLY A 266 -0.60 3.09 11.26
CA GLY A 266 -0.20 4.07 12.26
C GLY A 266 -0.06 5.51 11.74
N GLN A 267 -0.40 5.76 10.47
CA GLN A 267 -0.50 7.11 9.88
C GLN A 267 -1.95 7.41 9.51
N ARG A 268 -2.24 8.68 9.22
CA ARG A 268 -3.56 9.10 8.79
C ARG A 268 -3.91 8.55 7.40
N HIS A 269 -5.19 8.45 7.11
CA HIS A 269 -5.67 8.20 5.76
C HIS A 269 -5.23 9.33 4.82
N SER A 270 -4.57 8.95 3.73
CA SER A 270 -4.09 9.89 2.72
C SER A 270 -5.26 10.40 1.91
N THR A 271 -5.51 11.71 1.94
CA THR A 271 -6.56 12.34 1.14
C THR A 271 -6.02 13.54 0.38
N VAL A 272 -6.45 13.71 -0.86
CA VAL A 272 -6.02 14.80 -1.75
C VAL A 272 -7.24 15.57 -2.25
N ASP A 273 -7.24 16.89 -2.11
CA ASP A 273 -8.26 17.74 -2.74
C ASP A 273 -8.26 17.52 -4.26
N TYR A 274 -9.42 17.20 -4.81
CA TYR A 274 -9.57 16.83 -6.22
C TYR A 274 -9.32 17.98 -7.22
N LYS A 275 -9.28 19.23 -6.80
CA LYS A 275 -9.16 20.40 -7.69
C LYS A 275 -7.85 20.37 -8.48
N ARG A 276 -6.72 20.27 -7.77
CA ARG A 276 -5.39 20.23 -8.41
C ARG A 276 -5.22 19.02 -9.34
N PRO A 277 -5.52 17.79 -8.95
CA PRO A 277 -5.51 16.66 -9.88
C PRO A 277 -6.45 16.84 -11.08
N ALA A 278 -7.62 17.46 -10.90
CA ALA A 278 -8.53 17.74 -12.02
C ALA A 278 -7.94 18.78 -13.00
N GLU A 279 -7.29 19.83 -12.51
CA GLU A 279 -6.57 20.81 -13.34
C GLU A 279 -5.41 20.17 -14.11
N GLN A 280 -4.64 19.30 -13.46
CA GLN A 280 -3.56 18.54 -14.11
C GLN A 280 -4.10 17.62 -15.21
N LEU A 281 -5.19 16.92 -14.94
CA LEU A 281 -5.87 16.09 -15.93
C LEU A 281 -6.38 16.92 -17.11
N ASP A 282 -7.02 18.06 -16.86
CA ASP A 282 -7.54 18.98 -17.88
C ASP A 282 -6.41 19.48 -18.79
N TRP A 283 -5.30 19.88 -18.20
CA TRP A 283 -4.12 20.31 -18.95
C TRP A 283 -3.55 19.18 -19.83
N MET A 284 -3.31 17.98 -19.26
CA MET A 284 -2.76 16.84 -20.00
C MET A 284 -3.65 16.46 -21.19
N LEU A 285 -4.96 16.30 -20.96
CA LEU A 285 -5.89 15.95 -22.02
C LEU A 285 -5.96 17.04 -23.10
N GLY A 286 -5.91 18.32 -22.70
CA GLY A 286 -5.88 19.47 -23.61
C GLY A 286 -4.63 19.54 -24.47
N GLN A 287 -3.50 18.99 -24.02
CA GLN A 287 -2.24 18.89 -24.75
C GLN A 287 -2.15 17.62 -25.62
N GLY A 288 -3.18 16.77 -25.66
CA GLY A 288 -3.14 15.49 -26.37
C GLY A 288 -2.35 14.39 -25.66
N VAL A 289 -1.95 14.60 -24.42
CA VAL A 289 -1.24 13.60 -23.60
C VAL A 289 -2.22 12.51 -23.17
N SER A 290 -1.88 11.26 -23.44
CA SER A 290 -2.59 10.09 -22.88
C SER A 290 -2.25 9.91 -21.40
N VAL A 291 -3.21 9.46 -20.61
CA VAL A 291 -3.04 9.33 -19.16
C VAL A 291 -3.57 7.99 -18.64
N SER A 292 -2.94 7.46 -17.59
CA SER A 292 -3.46 6.38 -16.76
C SER A 292 -3.48 6.80 -15.30
N MET A 293 -4.66 6.84 -14.71
CA MET A 293 -4.85 7.24 -13.31
C MET A 293 -4.44 6.09 -12.40
N TYR A 294 -3.38 6.28 -11.65
CA TYR A 294 -2.95 5.36 -10.61
C TYR A 294 -3.28 5.96 -9.24
N MET A 295 -4.35 5.57 -8.58
CA MET A 295 -5.37 4.59 -8.94
C MET A 295 -6.64 5.28 -9.46
N PHE A 296 -7.35 4.63 -10.39
CA PHE A 296 -8.77 4.90 -10.65
C PHE A 296 -9.65 4.23 -9.58
N HIS A 297 -9.34 2.98 -9.23
CA HIS A 297 -9.97 2.20 -8.19
C HIS A 297 -8.93 1.36 -7.45
N GLY A 298 -8.70 1.66 -6.18
CA GLY A 298 -7.71 0.96 -5.38
C GLY A 298 -8.15 -0.44 -4.96
N GLY A 299 -9.29 -0.54 -4.28
CA GLY A 299 -9.86 -1.80 -3.77
C GLY A 299 -9.29 -2.23 -2.43
N THR A 300 -9.21 -3.54 -2.20
CA THR A 300 -8.86 -4.15 -0.90
C THR A 300 -7.74 -5.17 -1.03
N ASN A 301 -6.74 -5.08 -0.16
CA ASN A 301 -5.72 -6.11 0.02
C ASN A 301 -6.28 -7.27 0.84
N PHE A 302 -7.19 -8.05 0.24
CA PHE A 302 -7.75 -9.22 0.92
C PHE A 302 -6.66 -10.20 1.34
N TRP A 303 -6.91 -10.99 2.38
CA TRP A 303 -5.96 -11.94 2.97
C TRP A 303 -4.74 -11.20 3.56
N TYR A 304 -3.57 -11.41 2.97
CA TYR A 304 -2.29 -10.89 3.43
C TYR A 304 -1.51 -10.25 2.28
N MET A 305 -2.21 -9.68 1.28
CA MET A 305 -1.60 -9.26 0.01
C MET A 305 -0.99 -7.86 0.04
N ASN A 306 -1.16 -7.10 1.12
CA ASN A 306 -0.49 -5.81 1.24
C ASN A 306 1.03 -5.95 1.28
N GLY A 307 1.72 -5.01 0.67
CA GLY A 307 3.17 -4.86 0.76
C GLY A 307 3.62 -3.96 1.92
N ALA A 308 4.86 -3.50 1.83
CA ALA A 308 5.45 -2.52 2.72
C ALA A 308 6.49 -1.68 1.98
N ASN A 309 6.71 -0.44 2.42
CA ASN A 309 7.83 0.40 2.00
C ASN A 309 8.88 0.51 3.11
N THR A 310 10.10 0.95 2.77
CA THR A 310 11.19 1.10 3.73
C THR A 310 11.90 2.45 3.68
N ALA A 311 11.43 3.37 2.85
CA ALA A 311 11.94 4.74 2.87
C ALA A 311 11.69 5.36 4.25
N GLY A 312 12.77 5.55 5.03
CA GLY A 312 12.74 6.05 6.41
C GLY A 312 12.20 5.06 7.45
N GLY A 313 12.32 3.75 7.26
CA GLY A 313 11.90 2.68 8.15
C GLY A 313 10.84 1.76 7.54
N TYR A 314 10.52 0.67 8.22
CA TYR A 314 9.57 -0.30 7.72
C TYR A 314 8.12 0.21 7.86
N ARG A 315 7.36 0.23 6.76
CA ARG A 315 6.05 0.87 6.63
C ARG A 315 5.05 -0.05 5.91
N PRO A 316 4.38 -0.96 6.62
CA PRO A 316 3.40 -1.86 6.02
C PRO A 316 2.10 -1.10 5.66
N GLN A 317 1.52 -1.41 4.50
CA GLN A 317 0.23 -0.88 4.07
C GLN A 317 -0.92 -1.59 4.78
N PRO A 318 -2.08 -0.91 4.99
CA PRO A 318 -3.27 -1.53 5.55
C PRO A 318 -3.99 -2.44 4.55
N THR A 319 -5.04 -3.09 5.04
CA THR A 319 -5.92 -3.93 4.22
C THR A 319 -6.70 -3.10 3.22
N SER A 320 -7.22 -1.94 3.61
CA SER A 320 -7.81 -1.02 2.66
C SER A 320 -6.74 -0.46 1.72
N TYR A 321 -7.01 -0.56 0.44
CA TYR A 321 -6.26 0.15 -0.60
C TYR A 321 -7.17 1.20 -1.25
N ASP A 322 -7.99 1.87 -0.46
CA ASP A 322 -8.92 2.92 -0.91
C ASP A 322 -8.19 3.97 -1.76
N TYR A 323 -6.98 4.34 -1.36
CA TYR A 323 -6.08 5.24 -2.09
C TYR A 323 -6.61 6.68 -2.21
N ASP A 324 -7.80 6.98 -1.67
CA ASP A 324 -8.58 8.17 -2.01
C ASP A 324 -8.76 8.32 -3.55
N ALA A 325 -8.91 7.18 -4.21
CA ALA A 325 -9.07 7.10 -5.67
C ALA A 325 -10.41 7.70 -6.10
N PRO A 326 -10.60 8.07 -7.38
CA PRO A 326 -11.91 8.51 -7.87
C PRO A 326 -13.04 7.54 -7.53
N LEU A 327 -12.77 6.24 -7.61
CA LEU A 327 -13.67 5.18 -7.19
C LEU A 327 -13.15 4.53 -5.91
N GLY A 328 -13.87 4.69 -4.80
CA GLY A 328 -13.48 4.22 -3.48
C GLY A 328 -13.46 2.68 -3.33
N GLU A 329 -12.95 2.19 -2.21
CA GLU A 329 -12.67 0.77 -1.93
C GLU A 329 -13.82 -0.17 -2.30
N TRP A 330 -15.07 0.18 -1.96
CA TRP A 330 -16.26 -0.64 -2.24
C TRP A 330 -17.00 -0.25 -3.53
N GLY A 331 -16.40 0.65 -4.35
CA GLY A 331 -16.92 1.06 -5.64
C GLY A 331 -17.87 2.27 -5.60
N ASN A 332 -17.93 3.00 -4.50
CA ASN A 332 -18.60 4.29 -4.40
C ASN A 332 -17.85 5.36 -5.20
N CYS A 333 -18.58 6.31 -5.77
CA CYS A 333 -17.99 7.42 -6.50
C CYS A 333 -17.72 8.58 -5.54
N TYR A 334 -16.46 8.94 -5.34
CA TYR A 334 -16.08 10.14 -4.59
C TYR A 334 -16.28 11.42 -5.39
N PRO A 335 -16.28 12.62 -4.77
CA PRO A 335 -16.34 13.89 -5.50
C PRO A 335 -15.32 14.01 -6.64
N LYS A 336 -14.13 13.44 -6.45
CA LYS A 336 -13.05 13.35 -7.43
C LYS A 336 -13.47 12.63 -8.71
N TYR A 337 -14.28 11.57 -8.62
CA TYR A 337 -14.84 10.86 -9.76
C TYR A 337 -15.67 11.80 -10.67
N TYR A 338 -16.54 12.59 -10.08
CA TYR A 338 -17.42 13.51 -10.83
C TYR A 338 -16.63 14.67 -11.45
N ALA A 339 -15.66 15.21 -10.71
CA ALA A 339 -14.76 16.24 -11.23
C ALA A 339 -13.97 15.76 -12.44
N PHE A 340 -13.41 14.54 -12.37
CA PHE A 340 -12.67 13.96 -13.49
C PHE A 340 -13.58 13.61 -14.67
N ARG A 341 -14.81 13.14 -14.42
CA ARG A 341 -15.82 12.92 -15.45
C ARG A 341 -16.12 14.20 -16.22
N GLU A 342 -16.29 15.35 -15.54
CA GLU A 342 -16.52 16.66 -16.17
C GLU A 342 -15.32 17.07 -17.03
N VAL A 343 -14.11 16.92 -16.51
CA VAL A 343 -12.88 17.20 -17.27
C VAL A 343 -12.81 16.32 -18.52
N ILE A 344 -12.99 15.00 -18.39
CA ILE A 344 -12.93 14.08 -19.54
C ILE A 344 -14.01 14.45 -20.58
N GLN A 345 -15.25 14.70 -20.15
CA GLN A 345 -16.35 15.08 -21.04
C GLN A 345 -16.01 16.32 -21.90
N LYS A 346 -15.29 17.29 -21.34
CA LYS A 346 -14.84 18.50 -22.05
C LYS A 346 -13.91 18.20 -23.22
N HIS A 347 -13.09 17.16 -23.11
CA HIS A 347 -12.08 16.77 -24.13
C HIS A 347 -12.57 15.69 -25.10
N LEU A 348 -13.76 15.14 -24.90
CA LEU A 348 -14.34 14.17 -25.85
C LEU A 348 -14.88 14.88 -27.11
N PRO A 349 -14.98 14.18 -28.25
CA PRO A 349 -15.59 14.74 -29.46
C PRO A 349 -16.95 15.36 -29.20
N HIS A 350 -17.23 16.53 -29.78
CA HIS A 350 -18.48 17.24 -29.63
C HIS A 350 -19.70 16.34 -29.88
N GLY A 351 -20.66 16.35 -28.94
CA GLY A 351 -21.85 15.51 -29.00
C GLY A 351 -21.69 14.11 -28.42
N THR A 352 -20.50 13.75 -27.89
CA THR A 352 -20.33 12.50 -27.15
C THR A 352 -21.10 12.57 -25.83
N VAL A 353 -21.97 11.61 -25.60
CA VAL A 353 -22.73 11.46 -24.34
C VAL A 353 -22.13 10.30 -23.57
N LEU A 354 -21.62 10.58 -22.37
CA LEU A 354 -21.13 9.53 -21.46
C LEU A 354 -22.32 8.73 -20.88
N PRO A 355 -22.14 7.42 -20.66
CA PRO A 355 -23.15 6.61 -19.98
C PRO A 355 -23.54 7.19 -18.61
N GLU A 356 -24.74 6.90 -18.14
CA GLU A 356 -25.13 7.22 -16.77
C GLU A 356 -24.23 6.50 -15.77
N VAL A 357 -23.91 7.18 -14.67
CA VAL A 357 -23.15 6.57 -13.57
C VAL A 357 -24.06 5.56 -12.87
N PRO A 358 -23.65 4.29 -12.76
CA PRO A 358 -24.42 3.29 -12.03
C PRO A 358 -24.72 3.76 -10.60
N ALA A 359 -25.91 3.46 -10.08
CA ALA A 359 -26.24 3.71 -8.69
C ALA A 359 -25.27 2.98 -7.76
N ASP A 360 -25.02 3.54 -6.57
CA ASP A 360 -24.18 2.90 -5.58
C ASP A 360 -24.77 1.54 -5.16
N ASN A 361 -23.88 0.60 -4.86
CA ASN A 361 -24.29 -0.69 -4.33
C ASN A 361 -25.00 -0.49 -2.98
N PRO A 362 -26.06 -1.26 -2.70
CA PRO A 362 -26.73 -1.18 -1.41
C PRO A 362 -25.77 -1.56 -0.29
N THR A 363 -25.85 -0.86 0.83
CA THR A 363 -25.15 -1.19 2.07
C THR A 363 -26.07 -1.88 3.06
N THR A 364 -25.50 -2.61 4.01
CA THR A 364 -26.22 -3.27 5.09
C THR A 364 -25.46 -3.15 6.41
N THR A 365 -26.17 -3.40 7.51
CA THR A 365 -25.59 -3.43 8.85
C THR A 365 -25.99 -4.72 9.56
N PHE A 366 -25.21 -5.09 10.57
CA PHE A 366 -25.65 -6.07 11.56
C PHE A 366 -25.42 -5.54 12.97
N ALA A 367 -26.33 -5.89 13.88
CA ALA A 367 -26.27 -5.44 15.27
C ALA A 367 -25.03 -5.98 15.97
N THR A 368 -24.64 -5.31 17.06
CA THR A 368 -23.55 -5.78 17.93
C THR A 368 -23.80 -7.24 18.35
N ILE A 369 -22.79 -8.07 18.12
CA ILE A 369 -22.75 -9.47 18.55
C ILE A 369 -21.58 -9.69 19.47
N GLU A 370 -21.68 -10.72 20.32
CA GLU A 370 -20.59 -11.20 21.16
C GLU A 370 -20.08 -12.54 20.62
N LEU A 371 -18.74 -12.64 20.42
CA LEU A 371 -18.05 -13.87 20.03
C LEU A 371 -17.78 -14.70 21.30
N LYS A 372 -18.64 -15.67 21.60
CA LYS A 372 -18.63 -16.42 22.86
C LYS A 372 -17.74 -17.64 22.84
N GLU A 373 -17.46 -18.16 21.65
CA GLU A 373 -16.66 -19.37 21.47
C GLU A 373 -15.24 -19.02 21.06
N SER A 374 -14.25 -19.73 21.57
CA SER A 374 -12.83 -19.53 21.23
C SER A 374 -12.15 -20.86 20.90
N ALA A 375 -11.10 -20.76 20.07
CA ALA A 375 -10.16 -21.85 19.85
C ALA A 375 -8.73 -21.35 20.13
N PRO A 376 -7.88 -22.15 20.78
CA PRO A 376 -6.50 -21.77 21.05
C PRO A 376 -5.70 -21.68 19.75
N LEU A 377 -4.58 -20.93 19.76
CA LEU A 377 -3.66 -20.83 18.62
C LEU A 377 -3.24 -22.20 18.07
N GLN A 378 -3.04 -23.17 18.97
CA GLN A 378 -2.64 -24.56 18.65
C GLN A 378 -3.69 -25.30 17.79
N ALA A 379 -4.96 -24.85 17.77
CA ALA A 379 -5.98 -25.43 16.87
C ALA A 379 -5.66 -25.21 15.38
N ALA A 380 -4.81 -24.24 15.07
CA ALA A 380 -4.32 -23.97 13.72
C ALA A 380 -3.01 -24.71 13.36
N PHE A 381 -2.43 -25.48 14.30
CA PHE A 381 -1.17 -26.18 14.05
C PHE A 381 -1.43 -27.42 13.18
N HIS A 382 -0.74 -27.48 12.02
CA HIS A 382 -0.86 -28.61 11.08
C HIS A 382 0.46 -29.36 10.92
N GLN A 383 1.56 -28.62 10.84
CA GLN A 383 2.89 -29.20 10.62
C GLN A 383 3.89 -28.42 11.46
N THR A 384 4.52 -29.10 12.42
CA THR A 384 5.60 -28.54 13.23
C THR A 384 6.92 -29.14 12.73
N THR A 385 7.94 -28.30 12.63
CA THR A 385 9.31 -28.68 12.25
C THR A 385 10.21 -28.49 13.45
N GLU A 386 10.91 -29.56 13.83
CA GLU A 386 11.97 -29.49 14.85
C GLU A 386 13.28 -29.05 14.20
N SER A 387 13.95 -28.06 14.77
CA SER A 387 15.19 -27.52 14.27
C SER A 387 16.10 -27.02 15.38
N GLU A 388 17.40 -27.23 15.23
CA GLU A 388 18.40 -26.67 16.14
C GLU A 388 18.39 -25.14 16.14
N ASN A 389 18.18 -24.53 14.97
CA ASN A 389 18.13 -23.08 14.77
C ASN A 389 16.74 -22.63 14.31
N VAL A 390 16.44 -21.35 14.49
CA VAL A 390 15.24 -20.73 13.90
C VAL A 390 15.27 -20.84 12.36
N LEU A 391 14.11 -21.03 11.76
CA LEU A 391 13.90 -21.06 10.31
C LEU A 391 12.93 -19.93 9.93
N SER A 392 13.13 -19.32 8.77
CA SER A 392 12.20 -18.34 8.24
C SER A 392 10.97 -18.99 7.60
N MET A 393 9.96 -18.18 7.29
CA MET A 393 8.77 -18.65 6.56
C MET A 393 9.16 -19.27 5.20
N GLU A 394 10.09 -18.68 4.48
CA GLU A 394 10.55 -19.16 3.17
C GLU A 394 11.32 -20.48 3.26
N ASP A 395 12.10 -20.71 4.33
CA ASP A 395 12.75 -22.01 4.56
C ASP A 395 11.71 -23.13 4.69
N LEU A 396 10.53 -22.81 5.26
CA LEU A 396 9.41 -23.73 5.43
C LEU A 396 8.43 -23.75 4.24
N GLY A 397 8.68 -22.94 3.21
CA GLY A 397 7.84 -22.86 2.00
C GLY A 397 6.49 -22.18 2.22
N VAL A 398 6.42 -21.24 3.17
CA VAL A 398 5.21 -20.49 3.52
C VAL A 398 5.31 -19.04 3.06
N ASP A 399 4.24 -18.54 2.46
CA ASP A 399 4.18 -17.22 1.84
C ASP A 399 3.64 -16.14 2.80
N PHE A 400 2.55 -16.40 3.54
CA PHE A 400 1.81 -15.40 4.30
C PHE A 400 1.52 -15.83 5.74
N GLY A 401 0.90 -14.89 6.49
CA GLY A 401 0.32 -15.14 7.78
C GLY A 401 1.33 -15.05 8.91
N TYR A 402 1.35 -16.08 9.74
CA TYR A 402 2.09 -16.10 11.01
C TYR A 402 3.03 -17.29 11.07
N ILE A 403 4.00 -17.21 11.98
CA ILE A 403 4.88 -18.33 12.32
C ILE A 403 5.09 -18.37 13.83
N HIS A 404 4.89 -19.53 14.42
CA HIS A 404 5.06 -19.78 15.85
C HIS A 404 6.38 -20.50 16.09
N TYR A 405 7.16 -20.00 17.02
CA TYR A 405 8.42 -20.57 17.51
C TYR A 405 8.28 -20.91 18.96
N GLN A 406 8.75 -22.10 19.36
CA GLN A 406 8.77 -22.52 20.76
C GLN A 406 10.13 -23.13 21.11
N THR A 407 10.66 -22.75 22.28
CA THR A 407 11.86 -23.36 22.88
C THR A 407 11.83 -23.22 24.38
N THR A 408 12.89 -23.66 25.08
CA THR A 408 13.02 -23.65 26.53
C THR A 408 14.08 -22.65 27.00
N ILE A 409 13.76 -21.85 28.02
CA ILE A 409 14.72 -21.03 28.74
C ILE A 409 15.12 -21.78 30.03
N ASN A 410 16.40 -22.07 30.17
CA ASN A 410 16.94 -22.88 31.27
C ASN A 410 17.43 -22.05 32.49
N LYS A 411 17.36 -20.72 32.42
CA LYS A 411 17.85 -19.83 33.46
C LYS A 411 16.75 -18.92 34.02
N ALA A 412 16.50 -18.96 35.29
CA ALA A 412 15.55 -18.08 35.98
C ALA A 412 16.15 -16.67 36.24
N GLY A 413 15.28 -15.73 36.59
CA GLY A 413 15.61 -14.34 36.89
C GLY A 413 15.44 -13.41 35.70
N LYS A 414 15.95 -12.20 35.82
CA LYS A 414 15.89 -11.22 34.73
C LYS A 414 16.84 -11.59 33.62
N GLN A 415 16.29 -11.81 32.44
CA GLN A 415 17.03 -12.19 31.23
C GLN A 415 16.65 -11.21 30.08
N LYS A 416 17.63 -10.71 29.35
CA LYS A 416 17.38 -9.92 28.13
C LYS A 416 17.19 -10.88 26.96
N LEU A 417 15.96 -10.94 26.43
CA LEU A 417 15.68 -11.63 25.18
C LEU A 417 16.06 -10.68 24.01
N ILE A 418 16.84 -11.17 23.04
CA ILE A 418 17.20 -10.44 21.83
C ILE A 418 16.84 -11.32 20.64
N ILE A 419 15.95 -10.83 19.78
CA ILE A 419 15.57 -11.47 18.51
C ILE A 419 16.33 -10.74 17.41
N GLN A 420 17.40 -11.31 16.93
CA GLN A 420 18.17 -10.71 15.84
C GLN A 420 17.42 -10.86 14.52
N ASP A 421 17.15 -9.72 13.88
CA ASP A 421 16.43 -9.62 12.61
C ASP A 421 14.99 -10.18 12.69
N LEU A 422 14.17 -9.56 13.51
CA LEU A 422 12.72 -9.80 13.58
C LEU A 422 12.01 -9.25 12.34
N ARG A 423 11.16 -10.06 11.71
CA ARG A 423 10.41 -9.75 10.47
C ARG A 423 8.98 -10.25 10.54
N ASP A 424 7.98 -9.49 11.10
CA ASP A 424 8.03 -8.05 11.37
C ASP A 424 7.51 -7.72 12.79
N TYR A 425 6.39 -8.33 13.21
CA TYR A 425 5.74 -8.07 14.49
C TYR A 425 5.70 -9.35 15.34
N ALA A 426 6.17 -9.29 16.58
CA ALA A 426 6.21 -10.45 17.46
C ALA A 426 5.40 -10.25 18.73
N VAL A 427 4.64 -11.27 19.13
CA VAL A 427 4.09 -11.44 20.47
C VAL A 427 4.91 -12.50 21.19
N ILE A 428 5.35 -12.20 22.41
CA ILE A 428 6.23 -13.05 23.22
C ILE A 428 5.45 -13.56 24.43
N LEU A 429 5.45 -14.89 24.59
CA LEU A 429 4.82 -15.55 25.74
C LEU A 429 5.87 -16.33 26.52
N VAL A 430 5.71 -16.34 27.84
CA VAL A 430 6.46 -17.19 28.77
C VAL A 430 5.47 -18.02 29.55
N ASP A 431 5.63 -19.35 29.50
CA ASP A 431 4.71 -20.32 30.09
C ASP A 431 3.23 -20.05 29.75
N GLY A 432 2.99 -19.75 28.44
CA GLY A 432 1.68 -19.47 27.87
C GLY A 432 1.07 -18.11 28.23
N LYS A 433 1.79 -17.25 28.97
CA LYS A 433 1.35 -15.89 29.30
C LYS A 433 2.06 -14.87 28.41
N GLN A 434 1.31 -13.99 27.76
CA GLN A 434 1.87 -12.88 26.99
C GLN A 434 2.61 -11.91 27.93
N VAL A 435 3.86 -11.61 27.60
CA VAL A 435 4.73 -10.73 28.38
C VAL A 435 5.19 -9.49 27.64
N ALA A 436 5.23 -9.53 26.31
CA ALA A 436 5.65 -8.40 25.49
C ALA A 436 5.17 -8.51 24.04
N SER A 437 5.30 -7.41 23.31
CA SER A 437 5.34 -7.39 21.84
C SER A 437 6.53 -6.58 21.36
N LEU A 438 7.04 -6.90 20.16
CA LEU A 438 8.12 -6.19 19.48
C LEU A 438 7.69 -5.83 18.06
N ASP A 439 8.02 -4.64 17.63
CA ASP A 439 7.59 -4.07 16.34
C ASP A 439 8.79 -3.60 15.51
N ARG A 440 8.92 -4.16 14.31
CA ARG A 440 9.96 -3.78 13.34
C ARG A 440 9.85 -2.33 12.90
N ARG A 441 8.66 -1.74 12.87
CA ARG A 441 8.49 -0.32 12.50
C ARG A 441 9.34 0.60 13.37
N TYR A 442 9.63 0.17 14.58
CA TYR A 442 10.42 0.88 15.59
C TYR A 442 11.77 0.23 15.89
N ASN A 443 12.23 -0.67 15.01
CA ASN A 443 13.47 -1.43 15.21
C ASN A 443 13.56 -2.17 16.55
N GLN A 444 12.41 -2.50 17.14
CA GLN A 444 12.37 -3.23 18.41
C GLN A 444 12.77 -4.68 18.17
N ASN A 445 13.81 -5.11 18.83
CA ASN A 445 14.38 -6.46 18.71
C ASN A 445 14.74 -7.10 20.05
N ASN A 446 14.44 -6.45 21.16
CA ASN A 446 14.77 -6.96 22.49
C ASN A 446 13.76 -6.57 23.56
N VAL A 447 13.71 -7.37 24.63
CA VAL A 447 12.88 -7.12 25.81
C VAL A 447 13.49 -7.78 27.04
N MET A 448 13.28 -7.19 28.21
CA MET A 448 13.63 -7.80 29.50
C MET A 448 12.54 -8.75 29.96
N LEU A 449 12.86 -10.03 30.08
CA LEU A 449 11.98 -11.05 30.65
C LEU A 449 12.28 -11.23 32.14
N ASP A 450 11.25 -11.50 32.93
CA ASP A 450 11.40 -11.90 34.34
C ASP A 450 10.95 -13.37 34.47
N ILE A 451 11.88 -14.28 34.35
CA ILE A 451 11.66 -15.73 34.38
C ILE A 451 11.56 -16.20 35.82
N GLN A 452 10.33 -16.43 36.27
CA GLN A 452 10.04 -16.78 37.68
C GLN A 452 10.60 -18.15 38.06
N LYS A 453 10.63 -19.11 37.13
CA LYS A 453 11.10 -20.48 37.34
C LYS A 453 11.73 -21.00 36.04
N ALA A 454 12.79 -21.79 36.17
CA ALA A 454 13.40 -22.53 35.04
C ALA A 454 13.27 -24.05 35.28
N PRO A 455 13.11 -24.87 34.24
CA PRO A 455 12.94 -24.44 32.86
C PRO A 455 11.59 -23.75 32.60
N ALA A 456 11.55 -22.76 31.71
CA ALA A 456 10.36 -22.04 31.27
C ALA A 456 10.17 -22.19 29.75
N THR A 457 8.93 -22.30 29.30
CA THR A 457 8.61 -22.35 27.89
C THR A 457 8.58 -20.93 27.32
N LEU A 458 9.40 -20.66 26.31
CA LEU A 458 9.34 -19.44 25.51
C LEU A 458 8.58 -19.72 24.22
N GLU A 459 7.54 -18.92 23.95
CA GLU A 459 6.83 -18.92 22.69
C GLU A 459 6.95 -17.54 22.03
N ILE A 460 7.19 -17.49 20.72
CA ILE A 460 7.26 -16.27 19.91
C ILE A 460 6.36 -16.45 18.71
N LEU A 461 5.26 -15.70 18.67
CA LEU A 461 4.37 -15.64 17.51
C LEU A 461 4.74 -14.44 16.65
N VAL A 462 5.21 -14.67 15.43
CA VAL A 462 5.63 -13.60 14.52
C VAL A 462 4.63 -13.48 13.37
N GLU A 463 4.20 -12.24 13.08
CA GLU A 463 3.42 -11.91 11.90
C GLU A 463 4.33 -11.37 10.78
N ASN A 464 4.11 -11.84 9.55
CA ASN A 464 4.52 -11.18 8.33
C ASN A 464 3.51 -10.06 8.01
N THR A 465 3.84 -8.80 8.28
CA THR A 465 2.95 -7.66 8.05
C THR A 465 2.99 -7.12 6.61
N GLY A 466 3.73 -7.75 5.71
CA GLY A 466 3.89 -7.42 4.29
C GLY A 466 5.35 -7.37 3.88
N ARG A 467 5.70 -7.96 2.72
CA ARG A 467 7.04 -7.86 2.16
C ARG A 467 7.22 -6.53 1.47
N VAL A 468 8.44 -6.01 1.55
CA VAL A 468 8.82 -4.76 0.87
C VAL A 468 8.55 -4.89 -0.63
N ASN A 469 7.83 -3.92 -1.19
CA ASN A 469 7.43 -3.88 -2.59
C ASN A 469 8.27 -2.91 -3.43
N TYR A 470 9.03 -2.00 -2.82
CA TYR A 470 9.79 -0.98 -3.53
C TYR A 470 11.15 -0.69 -2.86
N GLY A 471 12.15 -0.37 -3.69
CA GLY A 471 13.48 0.00 -3.24
C GLY A 471 14.47 -1.16 -3.08
N PRO A 472 15.73 -0.89 -2.64
CA PRO A 472 16.80 -1.88 -2.57
C PRO A 472 16.54 -3.00 -1.54
N ASP A 473 15.75 -2.72 -0.51
CA ASP A 473 15.44 -3.69 0.55
C ASP A 473 14.56 -4.86 0.06
N ILE A 474 14.08 -4.80 -1.17
CA ILE A 474 13.36 -5.91 -1.80
C ILE A 474 14.20 -7.20 -1.84
N LEU A 475 15.53 -7.09 -1.83
CA LEU A 475 16.44 -8.23 -1.81
C LEU A 475 16.51 -8.93 -0.44
N PHE A 476 16.09 -8.27 0.65
CA PHE A 476 16.24 -8.74 2.03
C PHE A 476 14.88 -9.00 2.69
N ASN A 477 13.99 -9.70 2.01
CA ASN A 477 12.55 -9.72 2.30
C ASN A 477 12.04 -11.01 2.96
N ARG A 478 12.93 -11.81 3.55
CA ARG A 478 12.54 -13.03 4.27
C ARG A 478 11.79 -12.69 5.55
N LYS A 479 10.87 -13.54 5.97
CA LYS A 479 9.93 -13.30 7.07
C LYS A 479 10.06 -14.31 8.21
N GLY A 480 9.60 -13.92 9.40
CA GLY A 480 9.79 -14.65 10.64
C GLY A 480 11.03 -14.16 11.41
N ILE A 481 11.78 -15.08 12.02
CA ILE A 481 13.08 -14.80 12.64
C ILE A 481 14.16 -15.30 11.66
N THR A 482 14.94 -14.38 11.10
CA THR A 482 15.85 -14.69 9.98
C THR A 482 17.32 -14.81 10.39
N ASN A 483 17.62 -14.60 11.70
CA ASN A 483 18.95 -14.80 12.27
C ASN A 483 18.84 -15.66 13.54
N GLN A 484 19.25 -15.21 14.69
CA GLN A 484 19.24 -15.99 15.94
C GLN A 484 18.48 -15.29 17.07
N VAL A 485 18.18 -16.05 18.11
CA VAL A 485 17.58 -15.55 19.35
C VAL A 485 18.55 -15.79 20.49
N LEU A 486 18.79 -14.74 21.28
CA LEU A 486 19.63 -14.80 22.48
C LEU A 486 18.79 -14.56 23.72
N CYS A 487 19.11 -15.25 24.83
CA CYS A 487 18.56 -14.98 26.14
C CYS A 487 19.72 -14.76 27.13
N GLY A 488 19.91 -13.51 27.56
CA GLY A 488 21.17 -13.08 28.13
C GLY A 488 22.30 -13.22 27.09
N ASP A 489 23.36 -13.93 27.45
CA ASP A 489 24.51 -14.21 26.56
C ASP A 489 24.36 -15.56 25.82
N GLU A 490 23.31 -16.33 26.10
CA GLU A 490 23.11 -17.67 25.56
C GLU A 490 22.29 -17.64 24.27
N LYS A 491 22.78 -18.31 23.21
CA LYS A 491 21.97 -18.56 22.01
C LYS A 491 20.95 -19.65 22.32
N LEU A 492 19.67 -19.34 22.09
CA LEU A 492 18.61 -20.33 22.21
C LEU A 492 18.60 -21.28 21.00
N THR A 493 18.45 -22.57 21.29
CA THR A 493 18.45 -23.68 20.32
C THR A 493 17.32 -24.65 20.62
N GLY A 494 17.12 -25.67 19.76
CA GLY A 494 16.09 -26.69 19.98
C GLY A 494 14.68 -26.13 19.82
N TRP A 495 14.36 -25.67 18.60
CA TRP A 495 13.12 -25.00 18.27
C TRP A 495 12.08 -25.93 17.68
N SER A 496 10.86 -25.88 18.18
CA SER A 496 9.65 -26.37 17.52
C SER A 496 9.01 -25.21 16.76
N ILE A 497 8.92 -25.30 15.43
CA ILE A 497 8.53 -24.20 14.55
C ILE A 497 7.29 -24.59 13.76
N THR A 498 6.22 -23.81 13.89
CA THR A 498 4.93 -24.08 13.23
C THR A 498 4.50 -22.88 12.38
N PRO A 499 4.49 -22.99 11.04
CA PRO A 499 3.92 -21.96 10.18
C PRO A 499 2.40 -21.99 10.22
N LEU A 500 1.80 -20.79 10.17
CA LEU A 500 0.37 -20.54 10.26
C LEU A 500 -0.09 -19.65 9.11
N PRO A 501 -0.17 -20.17 7.88
CA PRO A 501 -0.62 -19.38 6.73
C PRO A 501 -2.10 -18.98 6.80
N LEU A 502 -2.90 -19.67 7.63
CA LEU A 502 -4.32 -19.41 7.90
C LEU A 502 -5.15 -19.25 6.61
N TYR A 503 -4.95 -20.17 5.67
CA TYR A 503 -5.78 -20.25 4.46
C TYR A 503 -7.23 -20.59 4.79
N LYS A 504 -8.13 -20.18 3.90
CA LYS A 504 -9.60 -20.20 4.06
C LYS A 504 -10.22 -21.52 4.53
N GLU A 505 -9.63 -22.67 4.16
CA GLU A 505 -10.31 -23.96 4.29
C GLU A 505 -10.35 -24.49 5.73
N LYS A 506 -9.61 -23.88 6.67
CA LYS A 506 -9.40 -24.51 7.98
C LYS A 506 -9.78 -23.67 9.19
N VAL A 507 -10.04 -22.39 9.01
CA VAL A 507 -10.36 -21.51 10.14
C VAL A 507 -11.77 -21.81 10.70
N SER A 508 -12.73 -22.09 9.85
CA SER A 508 -14.09 -22.46 10.28
C SER A 508 -14.25 -23.92 10.77
N GLU A 509 -13.28 -24.78 10.44
CA GLU A 509 -13.28 -26.20 10.83
C GLU A 509 -12.67 -26.43 12.23
N MET A 510 -12.11 -25.40 12.87
CA MET A 510 -11.50 -25.52 14.20
C MET A 510 -12.55 -25.88 15.26
N ASN A 511 -12.11 -26.62 16.27
CA ASN A 511 -12.94 -26.90 17.43
C ASN A 511 -12.97 -25.68 18.35
N PHE A 512 -14.10 -24.99 18.38
CA PHE A 512 -14.36 -23.88 19.29
C PHE A 512 -15.01 -24.36 20.58
N GLY A 513 -14.65 -23.74 21.71
CA GLY A 513 -15.15 -24.04 23.04
C GLY A 513 -15.28 -22.79 23.90
N GLU A 514 -14.91 -22.88 25.16
CA GLU A 514 -14.99 -21.76 26.11
C GLU A 514 -14.12 -20.59 25.70
N SER A 515 -14.52 -19.38 26.12
CA SER A 515 -13.79 -18.12 25.82
C SER A 515 -12.37 -18.15 26.40
N ILE A 516 -11.38 -17.84 25.54
CA ILE A 516 -9.96 -17.74 25.88
C ILE A 516 -9.60 -16.27 26.06
N GLN A 517 -8.78 -15.96 27.07
CA GLN A 517 -8.29 -14.62 27.39
C GLN A 517 -6.79 -14.61 27.68
N GLY A 518 -6.15 -13.45 27.52
CA GLY A 518 -4.77 -13.20 27.91
C GLY A 518 -3.70 -13.79 26.98
N LYS A 519 -4.08 -14.30 25.80
CA LYS A 519 -3.16 -14.90 24.83
C LYS A 519 -3.78 -14.93 23.42
N PRO A 520 -2.97 -15.09 22.35
CA PRO A 520 -3.46 -15.24 21.00
C PRO A 520 -4.49 -16.37 20.87
N ALA A 521 -5.64 -16.06 20.25
CA ALA A 521 -6.72 -17.03 20.08
C ALA A 521 -7.63 -16.66 18.89
N PHE A 522 -8.42 -17.64 18.45
CA PHE A 522 -9.52 -17.45 17.49
C PHE A 522 -10.81 -17.28 18.27
N HIS A 523 -11.66 -16.36 17.80
CA HIS A 523 -12.98 -16.11 18.38
C HIS A 523 -14.05 -16.24 17.31
N LYS A 524 -15.15 -16.92 17.63
CA LYS A 524 -16.22 -17.24 16.69
C LYS A 524 -17.56 -16.66 17.15
N GLY A 525 -18.31 -16.15 16.20
CA GLY A 525 -19.67 -15.65 16.40
C GLY A 525 -20.55 -15.84 15.18
N ILE A 526 -21.85 -15.65 15.37
CA ILE A 526 -22.88 -15.68 14.32
C ILE A 526 -23.59 -14.33 14.34
N PHE A 527 -23.78 -13.75 13.16
CA PHE A 527 -24.60 -12.56 12.96
C PHE A 527 -25.65 -12.78 11.86
N THR A 528 -26.71 -11.99 11.90
CA THR A 528 -27.82 -12.11 10.97
C THR A 528 -27.92 -10.88 10.08
N VAL A 529 -28.03 -11.11 8.78
CA VAL A 529 -28.29 -10.08 7.76
C VAL A 529 -29.67 -10.30 7.17
N ARG A 530 -30.50 -9.24 7.17
CA ARG A 530 -31.87 -9.32 6.62
C ARG A 530 -31.89 -9.19 5.11
N GLN A 531 -31.05 -8.31 4.58
CA GLN A 531 -30.91 -8.04 3.16
C GLN A 531 -29.43 -7.86 2.84
N LYS A 532 -28.95 -8.49 1.78
CA LYS A 532 -27.55 -8.34 1.36
C LYS A 532 -27.25 -6.92 0.93
N GLY A 533 -26.11 -6.44 1.32
CA GLY A 533 -25.50 -5.16 0.97
C GLY A 533 -24.05 -5.16 1.40
N ASP A 534 -23.26 -4.26 0.89
CA ASP A 534 -21.86 -4.06 1.34
C ASP A 534 -21.87 -3.64 2.81
N CYS A 535 -20.96 -4.20 3.59
CA CYS A 535 -20.90 -3.99 5.03
C CYS A 535 -19.47 -3.73 5.48
N PHE A 536 -19.30 -3.07 6.60
CA PHE A 536 -17.98 -2.74 7.15
C PHE A 536 -17.90 -3.25 8.60
N VAL A 537 -17.08 -4.29 8.82
CA VAL A 537 -16.91 -4.91 10.13
C VAL A 537 -16.08 -4.01 11.01
N ASP A 538 -16.65 -3.52 12.10
CA ASP A 538 -15.99 -2.60 13.04
C ASP A 538 -15.00 -3.36 13.94
N MET A 539 -13.71 -3.13 13.70
CA MET A 539 -12.59 -3.72 14.44
C MET A 539 -11.90 -2.73 15.39
N SER A 540 -12.45 -1.53 15.58
CA SER A 540 -11.84 -0.44 16.35
C SER A 540 -11.51 -0.78 17.82
N ARG A 541 -12.19 -1.77 18.37
CA ARG A 541 -11.99 -2.24 19.77
C ARG A 541 -11.13 -3.49 19.90
N TRP A 542 -10.71 -4.07 18.77
CA TRP A 542 -9.83 -5.24 18.70
C TRP A 542 -8.37 -4.77 18.58
N GLY A 543 -7.41 -5.62 18.94
CA GLY A 543 -6.00 -5.25 18.92
C GLY A 543 -5.38 -5.39 17.53
N LYS A 544 -4.95 -6.61 17.20
CA LYS A 544 -4.27 -6.92 15.94
C LYS A 544 -4.56 -8.35 15.50
N GLY A 545 -4.85 -8.55 14.23
CA GLY A 545 -5.13 -9.90 13.74
C GLY A 545 -5.75 -9.94 12.34
N ALA A 546 -6.63 -10.93 12.12
CA ALA A 546 -7.30 -11.15 10.83
C ALA A 546 -8.74 -11.64 11.02
N VAL A 547 -9.59 -11.41 10.02
CA VAL A 547 -11.03 -11.74 10.06
C VAL A 547 -11.45 -12.58 8.87
N TRP A 548 -12.34 -13.54 9.11
CA TRP A 548 -13.02 -14.35 8.09
C TRP A 548 -14.53 -14.28 8.27
N VAL A 549 -15.26 -14.14 7.19
CA VAL A 549 -16.73 -14.26 7.15
C VAL A 549 -17.10 -15.34 6.14
N ASN A 550 -17.89 -16.32 6.59
CA ASN A 550 -18.27 -17.47 5.76
C ASN A 550 -17.07 -18.16 5.09
N GLY A 551 -15.91 -18.23 5.77
CA GLY A 551 -14.66 -18.78 5.27
C GLY A 551 -13.89 -17.89 4.28
N LYS A 552 -14.38 -16.66 3.99
CA LYS A 552 -13.68 -15.67 3.16
C LYS A 552 -12.88 -14.72 4.04
N SER A 553 -11.58 -14.59 3.80
CA SER A 553 -10.73 -13.66 4.54
C SER A 553 -10.98 -12.22 4.11
N LEU A 554 -11.28 -11.36 5.08
CA LEU A 554 -11.43 -9.92 4.85
C LEU A 554 -10.08 -9.19 4.90
N GLY A 555 -9.05 -9.81 5.47
CA GLY A 555 -7.73 -9.23 5.65
C GLY A 555 -7.37 -9.00 7.11
N ARG A 556 -6.34 -8.19 7.32
CA ARG A 556 -5.79 -7.82 8.64
C ARG A 556 -6.49 -6.60 9.21
N PHE A 557 -6.58 -6.58 10.53
CA PHE A 557 -6.91 -5.38 11.29
C PHE A 557 -5.78 -5.03 12.27
N TRP A 558 -5.67 -3.76 12.58
CA TRP A 558 -4.77 -3.26 13.60
C TRP A 558 -5.35 -1.96 14.18
N ASN A 559 -5.54 -1.92 15.51
CA ASN A 559 -6.18 -0.79 16.18
C ASN A 559 -5.43 0.55 16.08
N ILE A 560 -4.17 0.53 15.68
CA ILE A 560 -3.41 1.77 15.47
C ILE A 560 -3.96 2.61 14.31
N GLY A 561 -4.76 2.02 13.40
CA GLY A 561 -5.35 2.69 12.24
C GLY A 561 -4.36 2.98 11.11
N PRO A 562 -4.79 3.73 10.07
CA PRO A 562 -5.99 4.58 10.01
C PRO A 562 -7.29 3.81 9.78
N GLN A 563 -7.22 2.63 9.17
CA GLN A 563 -8.38 1.78 8.91
C GLN A 563 -8.84 1.08 10.19
N GLN A 564 -10.12 1.30 10.57
CA GLN A 564 -10.74 0.65 11.74
C GLN A 564 -11.83 -0.34 11.37
N THR A 565 -12.25 -0.38 10.11
CA THR A 565 -13.27 -1.30 9.61
C THR A 565 -12.70 -2.17 8.49
N LEU A 566 -13.19 -3.40 8.35
CA LEU A 566 -12.88 -4.27 7.23
C LEU A 566 -14.06 -4.36 6.27
N TYR A 567 -13.82 -4.18 4.98
CA TYR A 567 -14.81 -4.28 3.92
C TYR A 567 -15.30 -5.73 3.77
N LEU A 568 -16.61 -5.92 3.86
CA LEU A 568 -17.31 -7.17 3.67
C LEU A 568 -18.24 -7.06 2.45
N PRO A 569 -17.87 -7.60 1.30
CA PRO A 569 -18.67 -7.52 0.08
C PRO A 569 -20.00 -8.23 0.18
N ALA A 570 -21.08 -7.64 -0.32
CA ALA A 570 -22.42 -8.22 -0.32
C ALA A 570 -22.50 -9.64 -0.92
N PRO A 571 -21.78 -10.00 -2.00
CA PRO A 571 -21.76 -11.37 -2.52
C PRO A 571 -21.27 -12.44 -1.54
N TRP A 572 -20.45 -12.06 -0.56
CA TRP A 572 -19.92 -12.98 0.46
C TRP A 572 -20.86 -13.19 1.63
N LEU A 573 -21.93 -12.39 1.73
CA LEU A 573 -22.98 -12.51 2.73
C LEU A 573 -24.09 -13.49 2.27
N LYS A 574 -24.73 -14.10 3.26
CA LYS A 574 -26.00 -14.84 3.12
C LYS A 574 -27.12 -14.01 3.76
N GLU A 575 -28.32 -14.07 3.21
CA GLU A 575 -29.51 -13.66 3.97
C GLU A 575 -29.73 -14.65 5.09
N GLY A 576 -30.01 -14.17 6.30
CA GLY A 576 -30.02 -14.98 7.51
C GLY A 576 -28.66 -15.04 8.20
N GLU A 577 -28.29 -16.20 8.71
CA GLU A 577 -27.09 -16.40 9.53
C GLU A 577 -25.79 -16.42 8.72
N ASN A 578 -24.80 -15.70 9.24
CA ASN A 578 -23.43 -15.63 8.74
C ASN A 578 -22.47 -15.92 9.87
N GLU A 579 -21.43 -16.70 9.59
CA GLU A 579 -20.36 -17.01 10.52
C GLU A 579 -19.25 -15.96 10.40
N ILE A 580 -18.72 -15.53 11.55
CA ILE A 580 -17.52 -14.71 11.60
C ILE A 580 -16.50 -15.34 12.56
N VAL A 581 -15.25 -15.40 12.11
CA VAL A 581 -14.10 -15.81 12.93
C VAL A 581 -13.08 -14.69 12.93
N VAL A 582 -12.62 -14.32 14.12
CA VAL A 582 -11.57 -13.33 14.35
C VAL A 582 -10.38 -14.02 14.97
N PHE A 583 -9.22 -13.94 14.36
CA PHE A 583 -7.95 -14.22 15.01
C PHE A 583 -7.46 -12.96 15.71
N GLU A 584 -7.37 -12.98 17.01
CA GLU A 584 -6.82 -11.90 17.85
C GLU A 584 -5.39 -12.30 18.25
N MET A 585 -4.40 -11.60 17.74
CA MET A 585 -2.99 -11.82 18.08
C MET A 585 -2.62 -11.18 19.42
N GLU A 586 -3.29 -10.07 19.76
CA GLU A 586 -3.10 -9.32 20.98
C GLU A 586 -4.42 -9.19 21.72
N ASP A 587 -4.58 -9.97 22.75
CA ASP A 587 -5.85 -10.00 23.49
C ASP A 587 -6.14 -8.67 24.21
N THR A 588 -7.10 -7.91 23.67
CA THR A 588 -7.62 -6.69 24.29
C THR A 588 -8.72 -6.95 25.33
N GLY A 589 -9.15 -8.20 25.46
CA GLY A 589 -10.32 -8.58 26.26
C GLY A 589 -11.65 -8.26 25.60
N ASN A 590 -11.66 -7.58 24.44
CA ASN A 590 -12.89 -7.33 23.69
C ASN A 590 -13.38 -8.63 23.00
N ARG A 591 -14.70 -8.82 22.98
CA ARG A 591 -15.36 -9.95 22.31
C ARG A 591 -16.58 -9.52 21.51
N VAL A 592 -16.75 -8.21 21.34
CA VAL A 592 -17.92 -7.66 20.62
C VAL A 592 -17.49 -6.99 19.33
N LEU A 593 -18.36 -7.10 18.31
CA LEU A 593 -18.21 -6.38 17.05
C LEU A 593 -19.60 -6.13 16.42
N GLN A 594 -19.64 -5.26 15.42
CA GLN A 594 -20.83 -4.88 14.68
C GLN A 594 -20.49 -4.64 13.21
N GLY A 595 -21.50 -4.61 12.36
CA GLY A 595 -21.37 -4.22 10.96
C GLY A 595 -21.98 -2.84 10.72
N LEU A 596 -21.20 -1.98 10.07
CA LEU A 596 -21.59 -0.60 9.72
C LEU A 596 -21.95 -0.48 8.24
N ASP A 597 -22.73 0.55 7.90
CA ASP A 597 -23.11 0.89 6.51
C ASP A 597 -22.08 1.76 5.77
N ARG A 598 -21.01 2.15 6.46
CA ARG A 598 -19.90 2.94 5.90
C ARG A 598 -18.58 2.62 6.60
N PRO A 599 -17.44 2.80 5.93
CA PRO A 599 -16.14 2.52 6.52
C PRO A 599 -15.69 3.61 7.51
N ILE A 600 -14.73 3.22 8.35
CA ILE A 600 -13.90 4.12 9.15
C ILE A 600 -12.47 3.93 8.65
N LEU A 601 -12.01 4.85 7.77
CA LEU A 601 -10.68 4.76 7.13
C LEU A 601 -9.68 5.78 7.70
N ASP A 602 -10.11 6.71 8.54
CA ASP A 602 -9.27 7.78 9.08
C ASP A 602 -9.44 7.95 10.59
N SER A 603 -9.09 6.91 11.33
CA SER A 603 -9.10 6.95 12.80
C SER A 603 -7.86 6.25 13.36
N LEU A 604 -7.02 7.00 14.08
CA LEU A 604 -5.84 6.46 14.74
C LEU A 604 -6.17 6.03 16.17
N GLY A 605 -5.69 4.84 16.53
CA GLY A 605 -5.72 4.34 17.90
C GLY A 605 -4.38 4.51 18.62
N VAL A 606 -4.31 3.96 19.83
CA VAL A 606 -3.07 3.98 20.62
C VAL A 606 -2.10 2.94 20.09
N ASP A 607 -0.93 3.39 19.69
CA ASP A 607 0.19 2.51 19.32
C ASP A 607 1.06 2.26 20.56
N LYS A 608 0.86 1.13 21.23
CA LYS A 608 1.57 0.77 22.46
C LYS A 608 3.06 0.52 22.27
N ASN A 609 3.50 0.29 21.04
CA ASN A 609 4.91 0.04 20.72
C ASN A 609 5.66 1.32 20.38
N TYR A 610 4.93 2.42 20.15
CA TYR A 610 5.55 3.71 19.92
C TYR A 610 6.30 4.20 21.15
N GLN A 611 7.55 4.65 20.96
CA GLN A 611 8.35 5.29 21.98
C GLN A 611 8.79 6.67 21.47
N LYS A 612 8.82 7.64 22.39
CA LYS A 612 9.29 9.01 22.10
C LYS A 612 10.67 8.97 21.43
N GLY A 613 10.86 9.78 20.40
CA GLY A 613 12.11 9.87 19.63
C GLY A 613 12.40 8.72 18.68
N GLN A 614 11.44 7.82 18.45
CA GLN A 614 11.55 6.81 17.40
C GLN A 614 11.35 7.44 16.01
N LEU A 615 12.07 6.91 15.03
CA LEU A 615 12.12 7.42 13.65
C LEU A 615 10.71 7.65 13.11
N ARG A 616 10.45 8.90 12.75
CA ARG A 616 9.27 9.29 12.01
C ARG A 616 9.59 9.20 10.54
N VAL A 617 8.67 8.61 9.84
CA VAL A 617 8.82 8.48 8.41
C VAL A 617 7.83 9.40 7.73
N VAL A 618 8.33 10.53 7.29
CA VAL A 618 7.66 11.34 6.29
C VAL A 618 8.60 11.46 5.10
N THR A 619 8.17 10.95 3.96
CA THR A 619 8.85 11.16 2.69
C THR A 619 8.31 12.44 2.06
N GLY A 620 9.19 13.37 1.73
CA GLY A 620 8.83 14.60 1.04
C GLY A 620 8.84 15.85 1.92
N THR A 621 8.70 16.98 1.28
CA THR A 621 8.58 18.29 1.93
C THR A 621 7.11 18.68 2.02
N PRO A 622 6.62 19.21 3.16
CA PRO A 622 5.23 19.62 3.25
C PRO A 622 4.93 20.78 2.28
N THR A 623 3.78 20.70 1.62
CA THR A 623 3.26 21.81 0.84
C THR A 623 2.60 22.79 1.80
N LEU A 624 3.21 23.94 1.98
CA LEU A 624 2.66 25.04 2.76
C LEU A 624 2.07 26.09 1.80
N ASP A 625 0.84 26.51 2.04
CA ASP A 625 0.15 27.54 1.29
C ASP A 625 0.02 28.79 2.18
N GLU A 626 0.34 29.97 1.64
CA GLU A 626 0.18 31.23 2.38
C GLU A 626 -1.25 31.45 2.90
N GLY A 627 -2.24 30.89 2.22
CA GLY A 627 -3.64 30.94 2.64
C GLY A 627 -3.95 30.15 3.92
N ASP A 628 -3.07 29.22 4.32
CA ASP A 628 -3.20 28.42 5.54
C ASP A 628 -2.56 29.06 6.77
N ILE A 629 -1.89 30.21 6.61
CA ILE A 629 -1.23 30.93 7.72
C ILE A 629 -2.29 31.62 8.57
N ILE A 630 -2.36 31.25 9.85
CA ILE A 630 -3.25 31.88 10.82
C ILE A 630 -2.53 32.83 11.77
N LEU A 631 -1.23 32.71 11.87
CA LEU A 631 -0.40 33.53 12.76
C LEU A 631 0.98 33.78 12.16
N LYS A 632 1.46 35.04 12.18
CA LYS A 632 2.88 35.41 12.00
C LYS A 632 3.27 36.21 13.23
N ALA A 633 4.34 35.80 13.90
CA ALA A 633 4.72 36.42 15.17
C ALA A 633 6.23 36.46 15.37
N THR A 634 6.65 37.38 16.23
CA THR A 634 8.02 37.51 16.73
C THR A 634 8.02 37.24 18.22
N LEU A 635 8.79 36.24 18.65
CA LEU A 635 9.01 35.95 20.06
C LEU A 635 9.88 37.05 20.68
N LYS A 636 9.59 37.41 21.91
CA LYS A 636 10.49 38.23 22.72
C LYS A 636 11.53 37.32 23.36
N GLU A 637 12.75 37.86 23.54
CA GLU A 637 13.81 37.15 24.22
C GLU A 637 13.59 37.16 25.76
N MET A 638 12.64 36.32 26.19
CA MET A 638 12.23 36.19 27.59
C MET A 638 11.90 34.72 27.90
N ASN A 639 12.04 34.32 29.16
CA ASN A 639 11.83 32.93 29.60
C ASN A 639 10.37 32.62 29.99
N GLU A 640 9.48 33.61 29.89
CA GLU A 640 8.08 33.45 30.23
C GLU A 640 7.28 32.88 29.05
N TRP A 641 6.10 32.29 29.34
CA TRP A 641 5.14 31.92 28.31
C TRP A 641 4.70 33.15 27.52
N GLN A 642 4.70 33.04 26.21
CA GLN A 642 4.21 34.06 25.28
C GLN A 642 2.94 33.55 24.60
N GLN A 643 1.86 34.32 24.69
CA GLN A 643 0.57 33.97 24.10
C GLN A 643 0.27 34.89 22.90
N PHE A 644 -0.22 34.26 21.85
CA PHE A 644 -0.64 34.91 20.61
C PHE A 644 -2.09 34.53 20.32
N ASP A 645 -3.00 35.49 20.46
CA ASP A 645 -4.41 35.29 20.16
C ASP A 645 -4.63 35.33 18.66
N PHE A 646 -5.46 34.43 18.14
CA PHE A 646 -5.80 34.44 16.73
C PHE A 646 -6.79 35.53 16.44
N PRO A 647 -6.64 36.24 15.29
CA PRO A 647 -7.62 37.30 14.89
C PRO A 647 -9.05 36.77 14.77
N VAL A 648 -9.19 35.51 14.37
CA VAL A 648 -10.45 34.74 14.30
C VAL A 648 -10.19 33.35 14.78
N ALA A 649 -11.06 32.82 15.62
CA ALA A 649 -10.94 31.41 16.06
C ALA A 649 -10.92 30.48 14.85
N ALA A 650 -9.91 29.60 14.77
CA ALA A 650 -9.71 28.66 13.69
C ALA A 650 -10.10 27.22 14.11
N THR A 651 -10.66 26.47 13.18
CA THR A 651 -11.04 25.08 13.41
C THR A 651 -10.12 24.17 12.59
N PHE A 652 -9.26 23.42 13.27
CA PHE A 652 -8.28 22.57 12.61
C PHE A 652 -7.90 21.37 13.46
N ARG A 653 -7.22 20.44 12.85
CA ARG A 653 -6.63 19.25 13.47
C ARG A 653 -5.10 19.24 13.40
N HIS A 654 -4.53 19.73 12.29
CA HIS A 654 -3.11 19.77 12.05
C HIS A 654 -2.60 21.21 12.09
N PHE A 655 -1.42 21.39 12.69
CA PHE A 655 -0.72 22.65 12.60
C PHE A 655 0.76 22.43 12.32
N CYS A 656 1.35 23.35 11.57
CA CYS A 656 2.77 23.40 11.28
C CYS A 656 3.35 24.66 11.93
N ILE A 657 4.38 24.48 12.73
CA ILE A 657 5.22 25.59 13.19
C ILE A 657 6.37 25.69 12.20
N GLU A 658 6.50 26.83 11.54
CA GLU A 658 7.61 27.16 10.66
C GLU A 658 8.42 28.28 11.29
N THR A 659 9.66 28.00 11.66
CA THR A 659 10.57 28.99 12.27
C THR A 659 11.37 29.67 11.16
N LEU A 660 11.40 31.00 11.17
CA LEU A 660 11.97 31.81 10.09
C LEU A 660 13.35 32.38 10.43
N SER A 661 13.62 32.59 11.70
CA SER A 661 14.91 33.11 12.20
C SER A 661 15.12 32.78 13.67
N SER A 662 16.37 32.83 14.12
CA SER A 662 16.76 32.75 15.52
C SER A 662 17.48 34.01 16.00
N TYR A 663 17.58 34.21 17.31
CA TYR A 663 18.30 35.33 17.92
C TYR A 663 19.84 35.16 17.80
N THR A 664 20.28 33.95 17.57
CA THR A 664 21.71 33.60 17.51
C THR A 664 22.31 33.56 16.11
N ASP A 665 21.51 33.74 15.09
CA ASP A 665 21.91 33.73 13.67
C ASP A 665 22.71 32.46 13.28
N ASP A 666 22.42 31.34 13.95
CA ASP A 666 23.12 30.06 13.84
C ASP A 666 22.38 29.02 12.98
N ASN A 667 21.33 29.42 12.26
CA ASN A 667 20.48 28.53 11.45
C ASN A 667 19.86 27.37 12.22
N GLN A 668 19.71 27.49 13.53
CA GLN A 668 19.09 26.49 14.38
C GLN A 668 17.72 26.95 14.89
N ALA A 669 16.85 26.03 15.23
CA ALA A 669 15.58 26.30 15.93
C ALA A 669 15.50 25.50 17.23
N CYS A 670 15.05 26.14 18.31
CA CYS A 670 14.83 25.54 19.61
C CYS A 670 13.59 26.14 20.29
N ILE A 671 12.65 25.30 20.69
CA ILE A 671 11.44 25.64 21.44
C ILE A 671 11.25 24.61 22.53
N SER A 672 10.95 25.06 23.78
CA SER A 672 10.70 24.14 24.89
C SER A 672 9.30 23.55 24.83
N GLU A 673 8.27 24.38 24.78
CA GLU A 673 6.90 23.89 24.96
C GLU A 673 5.90 24.74 24.17
N VAL A 674 4.83 24.10 23.66
CA VAL A 674 3.71 24.79 23.01
C VAL A 674 2.38 24.32 23.59
N GLU A 675 1.39 25.22 23.59
CA GLU A 675 0.02 24.97 23.97
C GLU A 675 -0.95 25.66 23.00
N LEU A 676 -2.11 25.06 22.80
CA LEU A 676 -3.23 25.65 22.10
C LEU A 676 -4.40 25.85 23.07
N LEU A 677 -5.11 26.98 22.96
CA LEU A 677 -6.26 27.28 23.78
C LEU A 677 -7.54 27.09 22.98
N ASP A 678 -8.52 26.40 23.56
CA ASP A 678 -9.85 26.22 23.00
C ASP A 678 -10.68 27.50 23.03
N ASP A 679 -11.93 27.47 22.61
CA ASP A 679 -12.87 28.64 22.62
C ASP A 679 -13.37 29.01 24.01
N LYS A 680 -12.98 28.25 25.04
CA LYS A 680 -13.21 28.57 26.46
C LYS A 680 -11.95 29.11 27.15
N GLY A 681 -10.85 29.23 26.42
CA GLY A 681 -9.54 29.61 26.94
C GLY A 681 -8.83 28.52 27.76
N GLN A 682 -9.23 27.26 27.60
CA GLN A 682 -8.59 26.13 28.27
C GLN A 682 -7.51 25.51 27.39
N VAL A 683 -6.43 25.02 27.99
CA VAL A 683 -5.38 24.31 27.27
C VAL A 683 -5.94 23.00 26.73
N ILE A 684 -5.79 22.76 25.43
CA ILE A 684 -6.17 21.53 24.75
C ILE A 684 -5.30 20.38 25.24
N ASP A 685 -5.92 19.25 25.56
CA ASP A 685 -5.22 18.04 25.99
C ASP A 685 -4.23 17.56 24.92
N LYS A 686 -2.95 17.50 25.29
CA LYS A 686 -1.83 17.15 24.42
C LYS A 686 -1.47 15.67 24.46
N THR A 687 -2.10 14.87 25.31
CA THR A 687 -1.74 13.46 25.55
C THR A 687 -1.86 12.57 24.31
N LYS A 688 -2.71 12.98 23.34
CA LYS A 688 -2.90 12.26 22.07
C LYS A 688 -2.12 12.85 20.92
N TRP A 689 -1.45 13.98 21.09
CA TRP A 689 -0.75 14.65 20.01
C TRP A 689 0.38 13.80 19.47
N LYS A 690 0.66 13.95 18.18
CA LYS A 690 1.75 13.25 17.48
C LYS A 690 2.46 14.21 16.54
N VAL A 691 3.79 14.20 16.56
CA VAL A 691 4.55 14.83 15.49
C VAL A 691 4.43 13.95 14.25
N VAL A 692 3.97 14.51 13.13
CA VAL A 692 3.83 13.80 11.85
C VAL A 692 4.93 14.16 10.86
N TYR A 693 5.60 15.29 11.09
CA TYR A 693 6.76 15.73 10.32
C TYR A 693 7.67 16.60 11.15
N VAL A 694 8.95 16.49 10.93
CA VAL A 694 9.99 17.41 11.38
C VAL A 694 11.12 17.40 10.36
N ASP A 695 11.56 18.56 9.91
CA ASP A 695 12.65 18.68 8.93
C ASP A 695 14.01 18.38 9.54
N SER A 696 14.19 18.73 10.83
CA SER A 696 15.43 18.55 11.58
C SER A 696 15.16 18.40 13.07
N GLU A 697 15.77 17.42 13.72
CA GLU A 697 15.69 17.23 15.17
C GLU A 697 16.97 16.58 15.73
N LEU A 698 17.36 16.95 16.94
CA LEU A 698 18.45 16.34 17.66
C LEU A 698 17.96 15.05 18.34
N ALA A 699 17.99 13.96 17.59
CA ALA A 699 17.44 12.68 18.02
C ALA A 699 18.36 11.92 19.01
N ASP A 700 19.64 12.30 19.13
CA ASP A 700 20.57 11.61 20.02
C ASP A 700 20.09 11.67 21.48
N GLN A 701 19.92 10.51 22.10
CA GLN A 701 19.41 10.33 23.46
C GLN A 701 18.06 11.06 23.74
N ASN A 702 17.28 11.36 22.71
CA ASN A 702 16.01 12.12 22.76
C ASN A 702 16.15 13.54 23.32
N LEU A 703 17.32 14.14 23.16
CA LEU A 703 17.62 15.46 23.76
C LEU A 703 16.81 16.59 23.14
N GLY A 704 16.56 16.53 21.82
CA GLY A 704 15.90 17.60 21.10
C GLY A 704 14.83 17.13 20.09
N VAL A 705 14.10 16.08 20.43
CA VAL A 705 13.03 15.52 19.56
C VAL A 705 11.76 16.37 19.59
N GLY A 706 11.01 16.35 18.51
CA GLY A 706 9.83 17.19 18.34
C GLY A 706 8.71 16.97 19.38
N GLU A 707 8.59 15.78 19.96
CA GLU A 707 7.62 15.49 21.03
C GLU A 707 7.90 16.27 22.30
N ASN A 708 9.11 16.77 22.47
CA ASN A 708 9.44 17.65 23.60
C ASN A 708 8.64 18.96 23.59
N LEU A 709 8.06 19.34 22.42
CA LEU A 709 7.21 20.54 22.30
C LEU A 709 5.89 20.46 23.07
N TYR A 710 5.45 19.27 23.46
CA TYR A 710 4.14 19.11 24.10
C TYR A 710 4.10 18.04 25.20
N ASP A 711 5.25 17.67 25.74
CA ASP A 711 5.38 16.63 26.77
C ASP A 711 5.01 17.14 28.19
N GLY A 712 4.80 18.42 28.35
CA GLY A 712 4.46 19.07 29.62
C GLY A 712 5.70 19.34 30.51
N ASP A 713 6.91 19.05 30.04
CA ASP A 713 8.17 19.32 30.75
C ASP A 713 8.88 20.52 30.11
N VAL A 714 8.75 21.69 30.68
CA VAL A 714 9.38 22.93 30.19
C VAL A 714 10.93 22.89 30.21
N SER A 715 11.53 21.89 30.82
CA SER A 715 12.98 21.68 30.79
C SER A 715 13.44 20.90 29.55
N SER A 716 12.54 20.14 28.90
CA SER A 716 12.76 19.51 27.61
C SER A 716 12.56 20.52 26.48
N PHE A 717 13.01 20.19 25.27
CA PHE A 717 12.88 21.08 24.10
C PHE A 717 12.99 20.30 22.79
N TRP A 718 12.37 20.77 21.73
CA TRP A 718 12.74 20.46 20.38
C TRP A 718 13.95 21.32 19.98
N HIS A 719 14.93 20.71 19.34
CA HIS A 719 16.10 21.41 18.78
C HIS A 719 16.47 20.75 17.46
N THR A 720 16.71 21.58 16.44
CA THR A 720 17.23 21.08 15.16
C THR A 720 18.62 20.47 15.35
N ASP A 721 18.99 19.50 14.51
CA ASP A 721 20.30 18.86 14.57
C ASP A 721 21.41 19.87 14.18
N PRO A 722 22.30 20.25 15.09
CA PRO A 722 23.38 21.22 14.80
C PRO A 722 24.41 20.65 13.82
N THR A 723 24.45 19.36 13.57
CA THR A 723 25.35 18.73 12.58
C THR A 723 24.75 18.72 11.17
N ALA A 724 23.44 18.86 11.06
CA ALA A 724 22.78 19.00 9.77
C ALA A 724 23.08 20.41 9.21
N LYS A 725 23.44 20.49 7.93
CA LYS A 725 23.66 21.76 7.23
C LYS A 725 22.32 22.40 6.77
N ALA A 726 21.28 22.27 7.58
CA ALA A 726 19.98 22.87 7.30
C ALA A 726 19.96 24.34 7.74
N SER A 727 19.22 25.18 7.03
CA SER A 727 19.01 26.59 7.37
C SER A 727 17.51 26.85 7.51
N HIS A 728 17.14 27.93 8.19
CA HIS A 728 15.75 28.39 8.18
C HIS A 728 15.19 28.50 6.76
N PRO A 729 13.89 28.20 6.55
CA PRO A 729 12.90 27.85 7.58
C PRO A 729 13.02 26.41 8.06
N HIS A 730 12.80 26.18 9.38
CA HIS A 730 12.61 24.84 9.94
C HIS A 730 11.15 24.59 10.24
N GLN A 731 10.70 23.35 10.02
CA GLN A 731 9.29 23.00 10.03
C GLN A 731 9.03 21.78 10.92
N ILE A 732 7.98 21.87 11.73
CA ILE A 732 7.46 20.74 12.49
C ILE A 732 5.93 20.73 12.39
N ILE A 733 5.33 19.58 12.03
CA ILE A 733 3.89 19.39 11.92
C ILE A 733 3.42 18.47 13.02
N ILE A 734 2.37 18.91 13.71
CA ILE A 734 1.74 18.18 14.80
C ILE A 734 0.28 17.86 14.42
N ASP A 735 -0.11 16.60 14.62
CA ASP A 735 -1.50 16.13 14.55
C ASP A 735 -2.07 16.04 15.97
N MET A 736 -3.10 16.80 16.26
CA MET A 736 -3.79 16.77 17.54
C MET A 736 -4.72 15.56 17.72
N GLN A 737 -4.89 14.75 16.67
CA GLN A 737 -5.76 13.57 16.59
C GLN A 737 -7.26 13.85 16.57
N GLU A 738 -7.68 15.05 16.92
CA GLU A 738 -9.07 15.53 16.94
C GLU A 738 -9.14 16.96 16.38
N ILE A 739 -10.29 17.32 15.86
CA ILE A 739 -10.55 18.69 15.37
C ILE A 739 -10.95 19.54 16.56
N TYR A 740 -10.24 20.65 16.77
CA TYR A 740 -10.53 21.63 17.83
C TYR A 740 -10.80 23.00 17.22
N LYS A 741 -11.64 23.77 17.92
CA LYS A 741 -11.79 25.20 17.70
C LYS A 741 -10.82 25.94 18.62
N VAL A 742 -9.80 26.53 18.01
CA VAL A 742 -8.65 27.11 18.71
C VAL A 742 -8.70 28.63 18.60
N THR A 743 -8.38 29.32 19.69
CA THR A 743 -8.41 30.78 19.79
C THR A 743 -7.03 31.40 20.00
N ALA A 744 -6.06 30.66 20.52
CA ALA A 744 -4.72 31.16 20.78
C ALA A 744 -3.64 30.06 20.74
N PHE A 745 -2.41 30.48 20.44
CA PHE A 745 -1.20 29.71 20.51
C PHE A 745 -0.30 30.24 21.62
N ARG A 746 0.21 29.36 22.48
CA ARG A 746 1.18 29.70 23.51
C ARG A 746 2.48 28.98 23.26
N VAL A 747 3.59 29.66 23.47
CA VAL A 747 4.92 29.11 23.26
C VAL A 747 5.85 29.51 24.40
N LYS A 748 6.69 28.57 24.83
CA LYS A 748 7.76 28.78 25.79
C LYS A 748 9.11 28.50 25.12
N VAL A 749 10.00 29.47 25.17
CA VAL A 749 11.36 29.29 24.69
C VAL A 749 12.20 28.59 25.73
N ARG A 750 13.30 27.96 25.30
CA ARG A 750 14.23 27.26 26.16
C ARG A 750 14.86 28.20 27.20
N GLU A 751 14.87 27.79 28.45
CA GLU A 751 15.57 28.46 29.56
C GLU A 751 17.06 28.11 29.55
N GLY A 752 17.91 29.09 29.99
CA GLY A 752 19.34 28.90 30.20
C GLY A 752 20.21 29.83 29.40
N SER A 753 21.52 29.76 29.65
CA SER A 753 22.53 30.65 29.06
C SER A 753 23.01 30.26 27.65
N PHE A 754 22.67 29.06 27.19
CA PHE A 754 22.94 28.62 25.81
C PHE A 754 21.82 29.11 24.88
N LEU A 755 22.16 30.04 24.00
CA LEU A 755 21.21 30.72 23.12
C LEU A 755 21.03 30.04 21.76
N SER A 756 21.78 28.94 21.46
CA SER A 756 21.69 28.25 20.18
C SER A 756 20.25 27.90 19.81
N GLY A 757 19.83 28.31 18.62
CA GLY A 757 18.53 28.02 18.04
C GLY A 757 17.34 28.75 18.66
N LYS A 758 17.56 29.73 19.57
CA LYS A 758 16.43 30.44 20.19
C LYS A 758 15.61 31.18 19.15
N VAL A 759 14.43 30.66 18.85
CA VAL A 759 13.55 31.14 17.76
C VAL A 759 13.19 32.61 17.99
N LYS A 760 13.26 33.39 16.91
CA LYS A 760 12.86 34.80 16.89
C LYS A 760 11.56 35.01 16.11
N GLU A 761 11.53 34.62 14.86
CA GLU A 761 10.36 34.79 14.02
C GLU A 761 9.81 33.42 13.62
N PHE A 762 8.50 33.30 13.66
CA PHE A 762 7.81 32.07 13.24
C PHE A 762 6.44 32.39 12.64
N GLN A 763 5.91 31.41 11.92
CA GLN A 763 4.52 31.43 11.46
C GLN A 763 3.87 30.07 11.71
N LEU A 764 2.54 30.10 11.85
CA LEU A 764 1.73 28.93 12.14
C LEU A 764 0.76 28.71 10.97
N TYR A 765 0.88 27.55 10.37
CA TYR A 765 -0.07 27.04 9.37
C TYR A 765 -1.01 26.05 10.01
N THR A 766 -2.26 26.00 9.57
CA THR A 766 -3.25 25.04 10.08
C THR A 766 -4.08 24.46 8.97
N ARG A 767 -4.43 23.18 9.14
CA ARG A 767 -5.38 22.49 8.23
C ARG A 767 -6.34 21.61 9.03
N PRO A 768 -7.61 21.54 8.63
CA PRO A 768 -8.53 20.54 9.16
C PRO A 768 -8.16 19.12 8.70
N GLN A 769 -7.47 19.00 7.58
CA GLN A 769 -6.93 17.80 6.98
C GLN A 769 -5.40 17.89 6.87
N PHE A 770 -4.75 16.85 6.34
CA PHE A 770 -3.31 16.77 6.21
C PHE A 770 -2.67 17.89 5.40
N PHE A 771 -1.43 18.24 5.78
CA PHE A 771 -0.49 18.86 4.85
C PHE A 771 -0.08 17.83 3.79
N LEU A 772 -0.06 18.27 2.53
CA LEU A 772 0.43 17.45 1.42
C LEU A 772 1.97 17.46 1.45
N PHE A 773 2.56 16.33 1.06
CA PHE A 773 4.01 16.18 0.91
C PHE A 773 4.36 15.90 -0.54
N HIS A 774 5.48 16.46 -1.02
CA HIS A 774 5.99 16.31 -2.39
C HIS A 774 7.29 15.53 -2.41
#